data_a621c16e09c847083c0e1ab0ffa9c7f3
#
_entry.id   a621c16e09c847083c0e1ab0ffa9c7f3
#
_cell.length_a   1.000
_cell.length_b   1.000
_cell.length_c   1.000
_cell.angle_alpha   90.00
_cell.angle_beta   90.00
_cell.angle_gamma   90.00
#
_symmetry.space_group_name_H-M   'P 1'
#
loop_
_entity.id
_entity.type
_entity.pdbx_description
1 polymer ?
#
loop_
_entity_poly.entity_id
_entity_poly.type
_entity_poly.pdbx_seq_one_letter_code
_entity_poly.pdbx_strand_id
1 'polypeptide(L)'
;MIAHVTKCFSRMVLVSFITLLFSQFDMVCAKNKPTSESRSTGISRTKIAKGKDCLLKIQAVDLQQQIVLEAQGKVLLTSPIEGLWSIGSGWQDDWPAEWHHASPEKIERQGPWLVVSGKLKTRQGEWILQDGYFVEGRLIRCVRRWTWTGKQVSTKTTLSVRWQVQTAGASMFMPGICYYGNPSGQIPRVPKFTGKVGEELLCEEHRFSMPFTSLEWDDGGRYLGAALHSLPSMAAYGHMDDQWWSLGAVGRKKATELVLLSGPCTINGHRGFVKANQRRVLKYSDMWLDVAPGAVIEKTFYLEAYLVDAKGKGFQHSMRSSIELFHPYSTDGLPTIDEILEAKYRFTVSRWHEDEESAGIRMYPHNNEYVMGWAGQSGAPGYALLVLAERLGKLEALSMAQRILDHLAKSPFNENGFMIRYDPDKNRWYRQDPISQGQGMENFARAILFGRKMEQVDTTKWETFLEKACDVHAARILDKNWRPKSTNEGFLVSPLAKGYRLFKNEIYKRAATKAAEHFGERHLDMKEPYWGGTLDARCEDKEGAWAGFQAFLAMYELTGKQKYLEWAEHAMDVTLSYTVVWDIDMPAGRLRDHNFKSRGWTVVSAQNQHLDVYGVLYTPEIYRMGQYLSREDLKKLAVVMYRTCGQLIDSMGSQGEQIQQTNFAQQGNMDDVEKMRGGYSEGWTVYWITAHFLNAAAQFEEMDVLSNF
;
A
#
# COMPACT_ATOMS: atom_id res chain seq x y z
N MET A 1 -6.96 -0.47 36.90
CA MET A 1 -7.36 -1.87 37.10
C MET A 1 -8.73 -2.23 36.48
N ILE A 2 -9.66 -1.30 36.32
CA ILE A 2 -11.00 -1.54 35.74
C ILE A 2 -11.00 -1.48 34.22
N ALA A 3 -10.10 -0.76 33.58
CA ALA A 3 -10.03 -0.61 32.11
C ALA A 3 -9.43 -1.83 31.36
N HIS A 4 -8.76 -2.75 32.06
CA HIS A 4 -8.19 -3.95 31.42
C HIS A 4 -9.19 -5.10 31.29
N VAL A 5 -10.24 -5.13 32.10
CA VAL A 5 -11.25 -6.19 32.07
C VAL A 5 -12.20 -6.04 30.88
N THR A 6 -12.50 -4.82 30.47
CA THR A 6 -13.47 -4.55 29.37
C THR A 6 -12.90 -4.89 27.98
N LYS A 7 -11.57 -4.76 27.77
CA LYS A 7 -10.93 -5.11 26.48
C LYS A 7 -10.78 -6.61 26.26
N CYS A 8 -10.56 -7.38 27.32
CA CYS A 8 -10.59 -8.85 27.23
C CYS A 8 -11.98 -9.39 26.89
N PHE A 9 -13.04 -8.75 27.42
CA PHE A 9 -14.43 -9.19 27.14
C PHE A 9 -14.85 -8.97 25.68
N SER A 10 -14.44 -7.86 25.05
CA SER A 10 -14.80 -7.58 23.66
C SER A 10 -14.12 -8.54 22.66
N ARG A 11 -12.85 -8.92 22.91
CA ARG A 11 -12.14 -9.93 22.08
C ARG A 11 -12.65 -11.36 22.32
N MET A 12 -12.96 -11.71 23.57
CA MET A 12 -13.56 -13.03 23.90
C MET A 12 -14.96 -13.17 23.31
N VAL A 13 -15.78 -12.12 23.26
CA VAL A 13 -17.12 -12.17 22.67
C VAL A 13 -17.05 -12.35 21.16
N LEU A 14 -16.10 -11.77 20.43
CA LEU A 14 -15.98 -11.95 18.99
C LEU A 14 -15.44 -13.34 18.61
N VAL A 15 -14.48 -13.87 19.34
CA VAL A 15 -13.97 -15.24 19.17
C VAL A 15 -15.03 -16.26 19.60
N SER A 16 -15.78 -15.98 20.69
CA SER A 16 -16.86 -16.84 21.14
C SER A 16 -18.06 -16.84 20.19
N PHE A 17 -18.38 -15.72 19.50
CA PHE A 17 -19.47 -15.70 18.52
C PHE A 17 -19.12 -16.49 17.26
N ILE A 18 -17.87 -16.49 16.81
CA ILE A 18 -17.42 -17.31 15.68
C ILE A 18 -17.38 -18.79 16.11
N THR A 19 -16.93 -19.10 17.31
CA THR A 19 -16.91 -20.47 17.86
C THR A 19 -18.34 -20.97 18.15
N LEU A 20 -19.27 -20.13 18.59
CA LEU A 20 -20.67 -20.52 18.80
C LEU A 20 -21.42 -20.78 17.48
N LEU A 21 -21.13 -20.04 16.41
CA LEU A 21 -21.70 -20.34 15.10
C LEU A 21 -21.30 -21.75 14.60
N PHE A 22 -20.04 -22.16 14.87
CA PHE A 22 -19.58 -23.49 14.48
C PHE A 22 -19.85 -24.58 15.52
N SER A 23 -19.96 -24.28 16.82
CA SER A 23 -20.37 -25.28 17.83
C SER A 23 -21.83 -25.72 17.69
N GLN A 24 -22.70 -24.91 17.08
CA GLN A 24 -24.02 -25.35 16.63
C GLN A 24 -23.97 -26.34 15.46
N PHE A 25 -22.85 -26.39 14.72
CA PHE A 25 -22.63 -27.35 13.64
C PHE A 25 -22.40 -28.79 14.15
N ASP A 26 -21.71 -28.95 15.29
CA ASP A 26 -21.38 -30.30 15.81
C ASP A 26 -22.59 -31.05 16.41
N MET A 27 -23.65 -30.34 16.83
CA MET A 27 -24.82 -30.98 17.45
C MET A 27 -25.85 -31.51 16.47
N VAL A 28 -25.81 -31.14 15.18
CA VAL A 28 -26.83 -31.59 14.19
C VAL A 28 -26.39 -32.85 13.44
N CYS A 29 -25.09 -33.21 13.46
CA CYS A 29 -24.59 -34.42 12.78
C CYS A 29 -24.92 -35.76 13.45
N ALA A 30 -25.52 -35.78 14.64
CA ALA A 30 -25.70 -37.00 15.43
C ALA A 30 -27.03 -37.77 15.24
N LYS A 31 -27.97 -37.29 14.45
CA LYS A 31 -29.26 -37.99 14.26
C LYS A 31 -29.76 -37.94 12.83
N ASN A 32 -29.32 -38.86 11.98
CA ASN A 32 -30.17 -39.47 10.94
C ASN A 32 -29.48 -40.69 10.31
N LYS A 33 -30.13 -41.85 10.39
CA LYS A 33 -29.74 -43.09 9.73
C LYS A 33 -30.04 -43.01 8.23
N PRO A 34 -29.22 -43.65 7.36
CA PRO A 34 -29.39 -43.59 5.90
C PRO A 34 -30.52 -44.48 5.43
N THR A 35 -31.41 -43.94 4.62
CA THR A 35 -32.26 -44.74 3.71
C THR A 35 -31.60 -44.74 2.32
N SER A 36 -31.48 -45.93 1.78
CA SER A 36 -30.95 -46.21 0.42
C SER A 36 -31.91 -45.70 -0.63
N GLU A 37 -31.39 -44.88 -1.62
CA GLU A 37 -32.02 -44.87 -2.96
C GLU A 37 -31.09 -44.36 -4.04
N SER A 38 -30.98 -45.18 -5.06
CA SER A 38 -30.70 -45.06 -6.50
C SER A 38 -29.76 -43.97 -7.03
N ARG A 39 -28.72 -44.45 -7.70
CA ARG A 39 -27.90 -43.70 -8.66
C ARG A 39 -28.71 -43.21 -9.85
N SER A 40 -28.80 -41.91 -10.03
CA SER A 40 -29.12 -41.29 -11.32
C SER A 40 -27.96 -40.43 -11.78
N THR A 41 -27.41 -40.73 -12.93
CA THR A 41 -26.45 -39.94 -13.67
C THR A 41 -27.15 -38.71 -14.26
N GLY A 42 -27.19 -37.64 -13.51
CA GLY A 42 -27.69 -36.37 -13.97
C GLY A 42 -26.80 -35.24 -13.46
N ILE A 43 -26.24 -34.44 -14.37
CA ILE A 43 -25.44 -33.24 -14.06
C ILE A 43 -26.32 -32.27 -13.32
N SER A 44 -26.34 -32.32 -12.00
CA SER A 44 -27.00 -31.33 -11.15
C SER A 44 -26.13 -30.07 -11.07
N ARG A 45 -26.48 -29.05 -11.86
CA ARG A 45 -25.90 -27.71 -11.72
C ARG A 45 -26.53 -27.04 -10.49
N THR A 46 -25.95 -27.22 -9.34
CA THR A 46 -26.43 -26.61 -8.11
C THR A 46 -25.89 -25.17 -8.01
N LYS A 47 -26.76 -24.17 -8.20
CA LYS A 47 -26.45 -22.78 -7.90
C LYS A 47 -26.23 -22.62 -6.41
N ILE A 48 -25.07 -22.07 -5.99
CA ILE A 48 -24.65 -22.18 -4.61
C ILE A 48 -24.76 -20.85 -3.86
N ALA A 49 -24.24 -19.77 -4.44
CA ALA A 49 -24.35 -18.45 -3.89
C ALA A 49 -24.36 -17.42 -5.02
N LYS A 50 -25.27 -16.44 -4.97
CA LYS A 50 -25.40 -15.38 -5.96
C LYS A 50 -25.12 -14.04 -5.31
N GLY A 51 -23.99 -13.43 -5.64
CA GLY A 51 -23.73 -12.03 -5.36
C GLY A 51 -24.33 -11.11 -6.43
N LYS A 52 -24.14 -9.80 -6.26
CA LYS A 52 -24.62 -8.80 -7.21
C LYS A 52 -23.99 -9.01 -8.60
N ASP A 53 -22.70 -9.34 -8.64
CA ASP A 53 -21.90 -9.39 -9.86
C ASP A 53 -21.25 -10.76 -10.12
N CYS A 54 -21.27 -11.69 -9.18
CA CYS A 54 -20.65 -13.00 -9.28
C CYS A 54 -21.54 -14.14 -8.79
N LEU A 55 -21.22 -15.34 -9.23
CA LEU A 55 -21.93 -16.57 -8.92
C LEU A 55 -20.96 -17.70 -8.60
N LEU A 56 -21.02 -18.22 -7.38
CA LEU A 56 -20.28 -19.43 -6.99
C LEU A 56 -21.08 -20.66 -7.37
N LYS A 57 -20.47 -21.62 -8.05
CA LYS A 57 -21.08 -22.88 -8.51
C LYS A 57 -20.20 -24.07 -8.19
N ILE A 58 -20.81 -25.25 -8.06
CA ILE A 58 -20.11 -26.53 -8.12
C ILE A 58 -20.38 -27.18 -9.47
N GLN A 59 -19.32 -27.65 -10.09
CA GLN A 59 -19.37 -28.41 -11.35
C GLN A 59 -18.69 -29.76 -11.17
N ALA A 60 -19.24 -30.80 -11.80
CA ALA A 60 -18.54 -32.06 -11.94
C ALA A 60 -17.63 -32.00 -13.17
N VAL A 61 -16.34 -32.22 -12.97
CA VAL A 61 -15.34 -32.34 -14.04
C VAL A 61 -14.60 -33.65 -13.81
N ASP A 62 -14.65 -34.55 -14.80
CA ASP A 62 -13.95 -35.86 -14.75
C ASP A 62 -14.14 -36.61 -13.43
N LEU A 63 -15.36 -36.76 -12.97
CA LEU A 63 -15.76 -37.42 -11.72
C LEU A 63 -15.35 -36.71 -10.43
N GLN A 64 -14.72 -35.55 -10.50
CA GLN A 64 -14.39 -34.69 -9.35
C GLN A 64 -15.31 -33.49 -9.27
N GLN A 65 -15.53 -33.01 -8.05
CA GLN A 65 -16.31 -31.79 -7.84
C GLN A 65 -15.37 -30.59 -7.77
N GLN A 66 -15.50 -29.72 -8.74
CA GLN A 66 -14.77 -28.45 -8.82
C GLN A 66 -15.67 -27.28 -8.43
N ILE A 67 -15.16 -26.38 -7.62
CA ILE A 67 -15.84 -25.13 -7.30
C ILE A 67 -15.37 -24.06 -8.28
N VAL A 68 -16.32 -23.33 -8.86
CA VAL A 68 -16.04 -22.28 -9.84
C VAL A 68 -16.73 -20.98 -9.44
N LEU A 69 -16.06 -19.87 -9.70
CA LEU A 69 -16.60 -18.53 -9.56
C LEU A 69 -16.81 -17.93 -10.95
N GLU A 70 -18.06 -17.58 -11.24
CA GLU A 70 -18.46 -16.96 -12.51
C GLU A 70 -18.83 -15.50 -12.30
N ALA A 71 -18.45 -14.66 -13.25
CA ALA A 71 -19.00 -13.32 -13.41
C ALA A 71 -19.56 -13.17 -14.82
N GLN A 72 -20.76 -12.60 -14.93
CA GLN A 72 -21.47 -12.37 -16.21
C GLN A 72 -21.50 -13.61 -17.14
N GLY A 73 -21.64 -14.80 -16.56
CA GLY A 73 -21.74 -16.06 -17.32
C GLY A 73 -20.41 -16.69 -17.73
N LYS A 74 -19.28 -16.08 -17.40
CA LYS A 74 -17.94 -16.63 -17.63
C LYS A 74 -17.35 -17.17 -16.34
N VAL A 75 -16.72 -18.36 -16.40
CA VAL A 75 -15.90 -18.90 -15.31
C VAL A 75 -14.59 -18.14 -15.26
N LEU A 76 -14.33 -17.44 -14.17
CA LEU A 76 -13.13 -16.63 -13.99
C LEU A 76 -12.13 -17.28 -13.03
N LEU A 77 -12.62 -17.99 -12.01
CA LEU A 77 -11.77 -18.59 -10.98
C LEU A 77 -12.26 -20.00 -10.67
N THR A 78 -11.34 -20.95 -10.57
CA THR A 78 -11.67 -22.36 -10.29
C THR A 78 -10.81 -22.90 -9.16
N SER A 79 -11.32 -23.85 -8.37
CA SER A 79 -10.46 -24.70 -7.57
C SER A 79 -9.59 -25.60 -8.48
N PRO A 80 -8.38 -26.01 -8.04
CA PRO A 80 -7.54 -26.89 -8.82
C PRO A 80 -8.24 -28.22 -9.16
N ILE A 81 -7.92 -28.78 -10.34
CA ILE A 81 -8.54 -30.03 -10.80
C ILE A 81 -8.12 -31.23 -9.97
N GLU A 82 -6.93 -31.21 -9.39
CA GLU A 82 -6.44 -32.25 -8.51
C GLU A 82 -7.17 -32.32 -7.16
N GLY A 83 -7.90 -31.30 -6.80
CA GLY A 83 -8.72 -31.24 -5.58
C GLY A 83 -8.84 -29.84 -5.01
N LEU A 84 -9.94 -29.59 -4.29
CA LEU A 84 -10.19 -28.33 -3.61
C LEU A 84 -9.16 -28.06 -2.50
N TRP A 85 -8.75 -29.09 -1.83
CA TRP A 85 -7.80 -29.03 -0.73
C TRP A 85 -6.46 -29.66 -1.09
N SER A 86 -5.40 -29.00 -0.66
CA SER A 86 -4.04 -29.50 -0.81
C SER A 86 -3.26 -29.26 0.47
N ILE A 87 -2.50 -30.25 0.90
CA ILE A 87 -1.60 -30.19 2.05
C ILE A 87 -0.22 -30.66 1.61
N GLY A 88 0.79 -29.82 1.85
CA GLY A 88 2.18 -30.15 1.66
C GLY A 88 2.74 -30.91 2.84
N SER A 89 3.59 -31.92 2.59
CA SER A 89 4.29 -32.63 3.63
C SER A 89 5.77 -32.86 3.27
N GLY A 90 6.61 -32.86 4.32
CA GLY A 90 8.06 -32.88 4.13
C GLY A 90 8.54 -31.57 3.50
N TRP A 91 9.85 -31.36 3.55
CA TRP A 91 10.47 -30.17 2.94
C TRP A 91 11.78 -30.57 2.28
N GLN A 92 11.96 -30.07 1.07
CA GLN A 92 13.22 -30.19 0.35
C GLN A 92 13.62 -28.74 -0.02
N ASP A 93 14.83 -28.37 0.38
CA ASP A 93 15.29 -26.98 0.31
C ASP A 93 14.30 -26.03 1.03
N ASP A 94 13.72 -25.09 0.34
CA ASP A 94 12.80 -24.07 0.88
C ASP A 94 11.33 -24.30 0.49
N TRP A 95 10.95 -25.52 0.05
CA TRP A 95 9.62 -25.83 -0.47
C TRP A 95 9.07 -27.17 0.02
N PRO A 96 7.73 -27.34 0.12
CA PRO A 96 7.13 -28.64 0.42
C PRO A 96 7.53 -29.72 -0.60
N ALA A 97 8.00 -30.86 -0.11
CA ALA A 97 8.53 -31.92 -0.95
C ALA A 97 7.42 -32.75 -1.65
N GLU A 98 6.28 -32.92 -1.01
CA GLU A 98 5.17 -33.73 -1.50
C GLU A 98 3.84 -33.00 -1.26
N TRP A 99 2.92 -33.11 -2.22
CA TRP A 99 1.56 -32.55 -2.10
C TRP A 99 0.53 -33.67 -2.14
N HIS A 100 -0.42 -33.61 -1.21
CA HIS A 100 -1.59 -34.47 -1.12
C HIS A 100 -2.83 -33.66 -1.42
N HIS A 101 -3.79 -34.24 -2.15
CA HIS A 101 -4.97 -33.53 -2.64
C HIS A 101 -6.24 -34.27 -2.25
N ALA A 102 -7.34 -33.54 -2.06
CA ALA A 102 -8.67 -34.09 -1.84
C ALA A 102 -9.75 -33.19 -2.44
N SER A 103 -10.83 -33.86 -2.91
CA SER A 103 -12.06 -33.22 -3.37
C SER A 103 -13.16 -33.30 -2.31
N PRO A 104 -14.20 -32.44 -2.35
CA PRO A 104 -15.35 -32.54 -1.47
C PRO A 104 -16.05 -33.89 -1.52
N GLU A 105 -16.33 -34.48 -0.37
CA GLU A 105 -17.14 -35.68 -0.20
C GLU A 105 -18.61 -35.33 0.07
N LYS A 106 -18.83 -34.20 0.73
CA LYS A 106 -20.17 -33.74 1.13
C LYS A 106 -20.34 -32.25 0.87
N ILE A 107 -21.50 -31.86 0.40
CA ILE A 107 -21.89 -30.46 0.14
C ILE A 107 -23.27 -30.27 0.73
N GLU A 108 -23.41 -29.26 1.58
CA GLU A 108 -24.68 -28.94 2.24
C GLU A 108 -24.87 -27.43 2.32
N ARG A 109 -26.13 -27.04 2.41
CA ARG A 109 -26.50 -25.68 2.73
C ARG A 109 -26.90 -25.59 4.20
N GLN A 110 -26.23 -24.66 4.91
CA GLN A 110 -26.53 -24.42 6.32
C GLN A 110 -26.84 -22.93 6.49
N GLY A 111 -28.14 -22.61 6.51
CA GLY A 111 -28.59 -21.23 6.46
C GLY A 111 -28.10 -20.52 5.20
N PRO A 112 -27.41 -19.35 5.31
CA PRO A 112 -26.86 -18.64 4.16
C PRO A 112 -25.53 -19.23 3.65
N TRP A 113 -24.91 -20.13 4.42
CA TRP A 113 -23.63 -20.75 4.10
C TRP A 113 -23.78 -21.95 3.20
N LEU A 114 -22.88 -22.06 2.23
CA LEU A 114 -22.56 -23.32 1.60
C LEU A 114 -21.39 -23.96 2.34
N VAL A 115 -21.58 -25.16 2.84
CA VAL A 115 -20.53 -25.92 3.54
C VAL A 115 -20.14 -27.11 2.71
N VAL A 116 -18.84 -27.26 2.46
CA VAL A 116 -18.25 -28.44 1.82
C VAL A 116 -17.28 -29.10 2.78
N SER A 117 -17.31 -30.43 2.84
CA SER A 117 -16.44 -31.17 3.74
C SER A 117 -15.90 -32.42 3.08
N GLY A 118 -14.77 -32.90 3.57
CA GLY A 118 -14.08 -34.10 3.10
C GLY A 118 -12.90 -34.46 3.96
N LYS A 119 -12.16 -35.45 3.50
CA LYS A 119 -10.98 -35.97 4.18
C LYS A 119 -9.80 -36.00 3.25
N LEU A 120 -8.61 -35.73 3.80
CA LEU A 120 -7.35 -35.83 3.09
C LEU A 120 -6.39 -36.75 3.86
N LYS A 121 -5.90 -37.77 3.20
CA LYS A 121 -4.92 -38.68 3.79
C LYS A 121 -3.51 -38.31 3.37
N THR A 122 -2.62 -38.29 4.34
CA THR A 122 -1.17 -38.16 4.15
C THR A 122 -0.50 -39.41 4.69
N ARG A 123 0.81 -39.55 4.50
CA ARG A 123 1.57 -40.65 5.11
C ARG A 123 1.56 -40.64 6.64
N GLN A 124 1.32 -39.47 7.23
CA GLN A 124 1.34 -39.28 8.70
C GLN A 124 -0.05 -39.51 9.35
N GLY A 125 -1.12 -39.47 8.58
CA GLY A 125 -2.48 -39.66 9.08
C GLY A 125 -3.54 -38.98 8.22
N GLU A 126 -4.71 -38.72 8.82
CA GLU A 126 -5.88 -38.15 8.13
C GLU A 126 -6.22 -36.75 8.65
N TRP A 127 -6.56 -35.86 7.73
CA TRP A 127 -7.13 -34.54 7.98
C TRP A 127 -8.62 -34.54 7.68
N ILE A 128 -9.43 -33.93 8.55
CA ILE A 128 -10.80 -33.53 8.24
C ILE A 128 -10.74 -32.09 7.75
N LEU A 129 -11.40 -31.83 6.62
CA LEU A 129 -11.37 -30.55 5.93
C LEU A 129 -12.79 -30.04 5.77
N GLN A 130 -12.98 -28.74 6.04
CA GLN A 130 -14.27 -28.08 5.89
C GLN A 130 -14.06 -26.66 5.38
N ASP A 131 -14.81 -26.28 4.34
CA ASP A 131 -14.93 -24.91 3.88
C ASP A 131 -16.36 -24.43 4.02
N GLY A 132 -16.54 -23.22 4.54
CA GLY A 132 -17.79 -22.48 4.47
C GLY A 132 -17.66 -21.33 3.48
N TYR A 133 -18.63 -21.16 2.60
CA TYR A 133 -18.71 -20.05 1.64
C TYR A 133 -19.94 -19.21 1.87
N PHE A 134 -19.78 -17.91 1.91
CA PHE A 134 -20.87 -16.95 2.12
C PHE A 134 -20.69 -15.72 1.23
N VAL A 135 -21.76 -15.22 0.61
CA VAL A 135 -21.70 -14.01 -0.20
C VAL A 135 -21.81 -12.78 0.68
N GLU A 136 -20.78 -11.93 0.65
CA GLU A 136 -20.68 -10.70 1.40
C GLU A 136 -20.45 -9.54 0.42
N GLY A 137 -21.51 -8.86 0.03
CA GLY A 137 -21.46 -7.82 -0.99
C GLY A 137 -21.00 -8.35 -2.37
N ARG A 138 -19.84 -7.92 -2.82
CA ARG A 138 -19.20 -8.39 -4.06
C ARG A 138 -18.21 -9.53 -3.82
N LEU A 139 -17.86 -9.79 -2.58
CA LEU A 139 -16.91 -10.81 -2.17
C LEU A 139 -17.59 -12.13 -1.83
N ILE A 140 -16.87 -13.22 -2.01
CA ILE A 140 -17.22 -14.51 -1.43
C ILE A 140 -16.31 -14.73 -0.22
N ARG A 141 -16.88 -14.58 0.97
CA ARG A 141 -16.19 -14.93 2.22
C ARG A 141 -16.04 -16.43 2.32
N CYS A 142 -14.83 -16.89 2.60
CA CYS A 142 -14.47 -18.28 2.75
C CYS A 142 -13.81 -18.50 4.12
N VAL A 143 -14.27 -19.52 4.83
CA VAL A 143 -13.61 -19.97 6.07
C VAL A 143 -13.20 -21.41 5.86
N ARG A 144 -11.90 -21.67 5.83
CA ARG A 144 -11.34 -23.02 5.73
C ARG A 144 -10.85 -23.51 7.08
N ARG A 145 -11.28 -24.72 7.43
CA ARG A 145 -10.88 -25.40 8.67
C ARG A 145 -10.15 -26.69 8.32
N TRP A 146 -9.00 -26.90 8.95
CA TRP A 146 -8.21 -28.13 8.94
C TRP A 146 -8.22 -28.71 10.34
N THR A 147 -8.63 -29.98 10.49
CA THR A 147 -8.56 -30.71 11.77
C THR A 147 -7.65 -31.89 11.60
N TRP A 148 -6.58 -31.94 12.37
CA TRP A 148 -5.68 -33.08 12.37
C TRP A 148 -6.22 -34.19 13.27
N THR A 149 -6.46 -35.38 12.72
CA THR A 149 -7.02 -36.53 13.44
C THR A 149 -6.00 -37.64 13.71
N GLY A 150 -4.74 -37.47 13.25
CA GLY A 150 -3.66 -38.40 13.51
C GLY A 150 -3.30 -38.50 14.99
N LYS A 151 -2.80 -39.66 15.42
CA LYS A 151 -2.38 -39.91 16.81
C LYS A 151 -1.02 -39.29 17.16
N GLN A 152 -0.25 -38.92 16.17
CA GLN A 152 1.08 -38.28 16.31
C GLN A 152 1.06 -36.88 15.71
N VAL A 153 2.08 -36.09 16.03
CA VAL A 153 2.29 -34.77 15.44
C VAL A 153 2.45 -34.91 13.92
N SER A 154 1.72 -34.11 13.15
CA SER A 154 1.97 -33.96 11.72
C SER A 154 3.11 -32.99 11.52
N THR A 155 4.28 -33.53 11.21
CA THR A 155 5.51 -32.73 11.08
C THR A 155 5.72 -32.20 9.69
N LYS A 156 6.43 -31.07 9.56
CA LYS A 156 6.79 -30.45 8.29
C LYS A 156 5.58 -30.27 7.35
N THR A 157 4.49 -29.75 7.90
CA THR A 157 3.21 -29.61 7.22
C THR A 157 3.06 -28.19 6.65
N THR A 158 2.55 -28.09 5.42
CA THR A 158 2.14 -26.81 4.82
C THR A 158 0.67 -26.89 4.43
N LEU A 159 -0.16 -26.04 5.06
CA LEU A 159 -1.55 -25.88 4.72
C LEU A 159 -1.71 -24.89 3.57
N SER A 160 -2.71 -25.08 2.71
CA SER A 160 -2.87 -24.24 1.53
C SER A 160 -4.32 -23.88 1.21
N VAL A 161 -4.48 -22.72 0.58
CA VAL A 161 -5.64 -22.30 -0.22
C VAL A 161 -5.13 -22.05 -1.63
N ARG A 162 -5.79 -22.64 -2.64
CA ARG A 162 -5.34 -22.59 -4.04
C ARG A 162 -6.52 -22.34 -4.95
N TRP A 163 -6.41 -21.36 -5.84
CA TRP A 163 -7.43 -21.02 -6.84
C TRP A 163 -6.78 -20.66 -8.17
N GLN A 164 -7.38 -21.04 -9.29
CA GLN A 164 -6.76 -20.91 -10.60
C GLN A 164 -7.60 -20.05 -11.55
N VAL A 165 -6.94 -19.13 -12.25
CA VAL A 165 -7.43 -18.58 -13.51
C VAL A 165 -6.93 -19.47 -14.65
N GLN A 166 -7.79 -19.80 -15.61
CA GLN A 166 -7.48 -20.75 -16.69
C GLN A 166 -6.68 -20.08 -17.83
N THR A 167 -5.70 -19.28 -17.45
CA THR A 167 -4.80 -18.55 -18.35
C THR A 167 -3.39 -18.56 -17.78
N ALA A 168 -2.42 -18.95 -18.61
CA ALA A 168 -1.00 -18.82 -18.27
C ALA A 168 -0.54 -17.37 -18.48
N GLY A 169 0.31 -16.88 -17.60
CA GLY A 169 0.91 -15.55 -17.74
C GLY A 169 -0.04 -14.38 -17.46
N ALA A 170 -1.08 -14.58 -16.63
CA ALA A 170 -1.89 -13.47 -16.14
C ALA A 170 -1.03 -12.44 -15.42
N SER A 171 -1.33 -11.16 -15.62
CA SER A 171 -0.62 -10.06 -14.98
C SER A 171 -0.97 -9.98 -13.51
N MET A 172 0.04 -10.02 -12.64
CA MET A 172 -0.14 -10.04 -11.19
C MET A 172 0.03 -8.66 -10.56
N PHE A 173 -0.84 -8.37 -9.59
CA PHE A 173 -0.74 -7.20 -8.74
C PHE A 173 -0.79 -7.61 -7.25
N MET A 174 0.21 -7.18 -6.48
CA MET A 174 0.31 -7.37 -5.03
C MET A 174 0.66 -6.00 -4.41
N PRO A 175 -0.26 -5.37 -3.67
CA PRO A 175 -0.07 -4.02 -3.13
C PRO A 175 1.20 -3.88 -2.28
N GLY A 176 2.05 -2.91 -2.63
CA GLY A 176 3.33 -2.65 -1.98
C GLY A 176 4.46 -3.61 -2.38
N ILE A 177 4.20 -4.63 -3.20
CA ILE A 177 5.15 -5.72 -3.49
C ILE A 177 5.39 -5.91 -4.98
N CYS A 178 4.33 -6.06 -5.78
CA CYS A 178 4.45 -6.38 -7.20
C CYS A 178 3.37 -5.67 -8.01
N TYR A 179 3.80 -4.91 -9.01
CA TYR A 179 2.98 -4.08 -9.89
C TYR A 179 3.16 -4.57 -11.33
N TYR A 180 2.22 -5.40 -11.81
CA TYR A 180 2.30 -6.01 -13.16
C TYR A 180 3.64 -6.70 -13.44
N GLY A 181 4.18 -7.38 -12.42
CA GLY A 181 5.43 -8.11 -12.51
C GLY A 181 6.70 -7.29 -12.25
N ASN A 182 6.58 -6.03 -11.86
CA ASN A 182 7.69 -5.11 -11.59
C ASN A 182 8.68 -5.02 -12.76
N PRO A 183 8.24 -4.61 -13.97
CA PRO A 183 9.09 -4.62 -15.16
C PRO A 183 10.28 -3.66 -15.07
N SER A 184 10.20 -2.59 -14.29
CA SER A 184 11.29 -1.64 -14.09
C SER A 184 12.35 -2.07 -13.10
N GLY A 185 12.12 -3.15 -12.36
CA GLY A 185 13.05 -3.63 -11.32
C GLY A 185 14.46 -3.90 -11.87
N GLN A 186 15.45 -3.12 -11.44
CA GLN A 186 16.82 -3.16 -11.94
C GLN A 186 17.79 -3.92 -11.03
N ILE A 187 17.35 -4.29 -9.84
CA ILE A 187 18.19 -4.96 -8.85
C ILE A 187 17.60 -6.31 -8.43
N PRO A 188 18.43 -7.29 -8.06
CA PRO A 188 17.98 -8.66 -7.77
C PRO A 188 16.95 -8.78 -6.63
N ARG A 189 16.93 -7.83 -5.71
CA ARG A 189 15.98 -7.85 -4.57
C ARG A 189 14.58 -7.34 -4.90
N VAL A 190 14.33 -6.83 -6.10
CA VAL A 190 12.98 -6.47 -6.54
C VAL A 190 12.27 -7.74 -6.95
N PRO A 191 11.14 -8.08 -6.31
CA PRO A 191 10.38 -9.26 -6.70
C PRO A 191 9.86 -9.13 -8.12
N LYS A 192 9.99 -10.19 -8.91
CA LYS A 192 9.50 -10.25 -10.29
C LYS A 192 8.62 -11.46 -10.48
N PHE A 193 7.54 -11.27 -11.23
CA PHE A 193 6.65 -12.35 -11.62
C PHE A 193 6.17 -12.13 -13.05
N THR A 194 6.38 -13.10 -13.91
CA THR A 194 5.97 -13.08 -15.33
C THR A 194 4.93 -14.15 -15.66
N GLY A 195 4.56 -14.97 -14.67
CA GLY A 195 3.61 -16.07 -14.82
C GLY A 195 4.14 -17.27 -15.59
N LYS A 196 5.47 -17.38 -15.77
CA LYS A 196 6.10 -18.55 -16.36
C LYS A 196 5.86 -19.80 -15.52
N VAL A 197 5.84 -20.95 -16.18
CA VAL A 197 5.65 -22.24 -15.50
C VAL A 197 6.73 -22.48 -14.44
N GLY A 198 6.29 -22.75 -13.23
CA GLY A 198 7.18 -22.97 -12.08
C GLY A 198 7.68 -21.69 -11.42
N GLU A 199 7.33 -20.53 -11.94
CA GLU A 199 7.61 -19.25 -11.27
C GLU A 199 6.64 -19.05 -10.11
N GLU A 200 7.16 -18.59 -8.99
CA GLU A 200 6.40 -18.37 -7.76
C GLU A 200 6.83 -17.07 -7.09
N LEU A 201 5.84 -16.35 -6.58
CA LEU A 201 6.05 -15.18 -5.74
C LEU A 201 5.02 -15.18 -4.61
N LEU A 202 5.49 -15.36 -3.40
CA LEU A 202 4.68 -15.34 -2.18
C LEU A 202 5.36 -14.48 -1.12
N CYS A 203 4.56 -13.67 -0.43
CA CYS A 203 5.01 -12.85 0.68
C CYS A 203 4.12 -13.04 1.89
N GLU A 204 4.69 -12.90 3.08
CA GLU A 204 3.93 -12.91 4.33
C GLU A 204 2.92 -11.76 4.34
N GLU A 205 1.75 -12.02 4.91
CA GLU A 205 0.62 -11.07 4.90
C GLU A 205 0.95 -9.71 5.51
N HIS A 206 1.80 -9.67 6.53
CA HIS A 206 2.20 -8.41 7.19
C HIS A 206 2.99 -7.45 6.28
N ARG A 207 3.45 -7.92 5.11
CA ARG A 207 4.17 -7.11 4.13
C ARG A 207 3.25 -6.38 3.16
N PHE A 208 1.99 -6.78 3.10
CA PHE A 208 1.03 -6.15 2.21
C PHE A 208 0.46 -4.87 2.81
N SER A 209 0.44 -3.81 2.03
CA SER A 209 -0.34 -2.62 2.36
C SER A 209 -1.83 -2.94 2.40
N MET A 210 -2.29 -3.74 1.41
CA MET A 210 -3.64 -4.29 1.32
C MET A 210 -3.52 -5.79 1.06
N PRO A 211 -3.99 -6.66 1.97
CA PRO A 211 -3.72 -8.10 1.90
C PRO A 211 -4.52 -8.80 0.81
N PHE A 212 -4.19 -8.55 -0.46
CA PHE A 212 -4.71 -9.29 -1.59
C PHE A 212 -3.65 -9.52 -2.68
N THR A 213 -3.87 -10.56 -3.47
CA THR A 213 -3.21 -10.75 -4.77
C THR A 213 -4.28 -10.81 -5.84
N SER A 214 -4.16 -10.00 -6.86
CA SER A 214 -5.06 -10.03 -8.01
C SER A 214 -4.33 -10.38 -9.29
N LEU A 215 -5.08 -11.00 -10.21
CA LEU A 215 -4.65 -11.37 -11.56
C LEU A 215 -5.55 -10.67 -12.56
N GLU A 216 -4.95 -10.14 -13.62
CA GLU A 216 -5.64 -9.56 -14.77
C GLU A 216 -5.17 -10.24 -16.06
N TRP A 217 -6.09 -10.53 -16.97
CA TRP A 217 -5.76 -11.13 -18.27
C TRP A 217 -6.69 -10.69 -19.37
N ASP A 218 -6.21 -10.77 -20.61
CA ASP A 218 -7.01 -10.54 -21.81
C ASP A 218 -7.71 -11.84 -22.24
N ASP A 219 -9.01 -11.75 -22.49
CA ASP A 219 -9.85 -12.84 -23.03
C ASP A 219 -10.52 -12.37 -24.33
N GLY A 220 -9.73 -12.32 -25.41
CA GLY A 220 -10.20 -11.95 -26.73
C GLY A 220 -10.65 -10.47 -26.83
N GLY A 221 -9.90 -9.56 -26.25
CA GLY A 221 -10.17 -8.12 -26.24
C GLY A 221 -11.06 -7.64 -25.09
N ARG A 222 -11.39 -8.55 -24.17
CA ARG A 222 -12.01 -8.22 -22.89
C ARG A 222 -11.02 -8.49 -21.76
N TYR A 223 -10.86 -7.54 -20.87
CA TYR A 223 -10.02 -7.74 -19.68
C TYR A 223 -10.85 -8.32 -18.54
N LEU A 224 -10.32 -9.32 -17.91
CA LEU A 224 -10.92 -10.06 -16.80
C LEU A 224 -9.99 -9.97 -15.60
N GLY A 225 -10.58 -10.02 -14.40
CA GLY A 225 -9.85 -9.97 -13.15
C GLY A 225 -10.38 -10.97 -12.13
N ALA A 226 -9.47 -11.46 -11.29
CA ALA A 226 -9.80 -12.25 -10.11
C ALA A 226 -8.82 -11.95 -8.99
N ALA A 227 -9.27 -12.05 -7.75
CA ALA A 227 -8.43 -11.81 -6.59
C ALA A 227 -8.70 -12.79 -5.44
N LEU A 228 -7.65 -13.02 -4.68
CA LEU A 228 -7.67 -13.66 -3.37
C LEU A 228 -7.27 -12.63 -2.33
N HIS A 229 -8.22 -12.27 -1.45
CA HIS A 229 -7.97 -11.41 -0.29
C HIS A 229 -7.78 -12.30 0.93
N SER A 230 -6.93 -11.87 1.84
CA SER A 230 -6.74 -12.55 3.11
C SER A 230 -7.17 -11.67 4.28
N LEU A 231 -7.79 -12.29 5.28
CA LEU A 231 -7.86 -11.70 6.60
C LEU A 231 -6.57 -12.10 7.34
N PRO A 232 -5.61 -11.17 7.52
CA PRO A 232 -4.29 -11.51 8.01
C PRO A 232 -4.31 -12.17 9.39
N SER A 233 -3.50 -13.19 9.56
CA SER A 233 -3.36 -13.92 10.82
C SER A 233 -2.04 -14.68 10.86
N MET A 234 -1.60 -15.05 12.06
CA MET A 234 -0.46 -15.95 12.20
C MET A 234 -0.87 -17.38 11.85
N ALA A 235 0.01 -18.09 11.16
CA ALA A 235 -0.19 -19.50 10.81
C ALA A 235 0.08 -20.42 12.02
N ALA A 236 1.03 -20.03 12.89
CA ALA A 236 1.32 -20.73 14.12
C ALA A 236 1.69 -19.78 15.24
N TYR A 237 1.31 -20.17 16.46
CA TYR A 237 1.68 -19.48 17.69
C TYR A 237 2.65 -20.35 18.50
N GLY A 238 3.65 -19.72 19.10
CA GLY A 238 4.56 -20.38 20.04
C GLY A 238 5.75 -21.13 19.44
N HIS A 239 5.80 -21.28 18.13
CA HIS A 239 6.98 -21.83 17.44
C HIS A 239 7.90 -20.70 16.94
N MET A 240 7.30 -19.74 16.25
CA MET A 240 7.90 -18.47 15.86
C MET A 240 6.81 -17.41 15.97
N ASP A 241 7.12 -16.31 16.65
CA ASP A 241 6.15 -15.23 16.87
C ASP A 241 5.70 -14.53 15.59
N ASP A 242 6.35 -14.85 14.49
CA ASP A 242 6.25 -14.20 13.20
C ASP A 242 5.89 -15.14 12.04
N GLN A 243 5.41 -16.35 12.32
CA GLN A 243 4.99 -17.27 11.24
C GLN A 243 3.61 -16.86 10.71
N TRP A 244 3.63 -15.97 9.73
CA TRP A 244 2.45 -15.51 9.02
C TRP A 244 2.08 -16.45 7.87
N TRP A 245 0.81 -16.40 7.45
CA TRP A 245 0.45 -16.94 6.15
C TRP A 245 1.14 -16.12 5.05
N SER A 246 1.46 -16.79 3.94
CA SER A 246 2.06 -16.19 2.76
C SER A 246 1.08 -16.20 1.60
N LEU A 247 0.88 -15.04 1.00
CA LEU A 247 -0.07 -14.79 -0.09
C LEU A 247 0.68 -14.46 -1.38
N GLY A 248 0.19 -14.93 -2.53
CA GLY A 248 0.82 -14.66 -3.81
C GLY A 248 0.28 -15.48 -4.96
N ALA A 249 1.13 -15.75 -5.96
CA ALA A 249 0.77 -16.55 -7.13
C ALA A 249 1.87 -17.48 -7.59
N VAL A 250 1.45 -18.52 -8.37
CA VAL A 250 2.32 -19.52 -8.99
C VAL A 250 1.93 -19.69 -10.46
N GLY A 251 2.94 -19.63 -11.34
CA GLY A 251 2.77 -19.89 -12.77
C GLY A 251 2.63 -21.38 -13.06
N ARG A 252 1.56 -21.77 -13.78
CA ARG A 252 1.28 -23.14 -14.21
C ARG A 252 1.25 -23.24 -15.73
N LYS A 253 1.31 -24.46 -16.25
CA LYS A 253 1.38 -24.70 -17.71
C LYS A 253 0.20 -24.10 -18.50
N LYS A 254 -1.00 -24.12 -17.93
CA LYS A 254 -2.22 -23.63 -18.57
C LYS A 254 -3.04 -22.66 -17.69
N ALA A 255 -2.48 -22.25 -16.55
CA ALA A 255 -3.17 -21.46 -15.56
C ALA A 255 -2.19 -20.54 -14.83
N THR A 256 -2.70 -19.53 -14.15
CA THR A 256 -2.00 -18.83 -13.08
C THR A 256 -2.77 -19.08 -11.80
N GLU A 257 -2.07 -19.47 -10.74
CA GLU A 257 -2.68 -19.90 -9.49
C GLU A 257 -2.48 -18.87 -8.40
N LEU A 258 -3.58 -18.38 -7.83
CA LEU A 258 -3.58 -17.59 -6.58
C LEU A 258 -3.41 -18.57 -5.41
N VAL A 259 -2.49 -18.27 -4.51
CA VAL A 259 -2.16 -19.16 -3.40
C VAL A 259 -2.06 -18.40 -2.09
N LEU A 260 -2.46 -19.09 -1.01
CA LEU A 260 -2.22 -18.72 0.37
C LEU A 260 -1.68 -19.93 1.09
N LEU A 261 -0.47 -19.85 1.63
CA LEU A 261 0.21 -20.97 2.31
C LEU A 261 0.49 -20.60 3.77
N SER A 262 0.48 -21.59 4.65
CA SER A 262 0.93 -21.42 6.04
C SER A 262 2.44 -21.14 6.19
N GLY A 263 3.16 -20.93 5.17
CA GLY A 263 4.56 -20.69 4.84
C GLY A 263 4.81 -21.32 3.49
N PRO A 264 5.90 -21.08 2.81
CA PRO A 264 6.97 -20.11 2.99
C PRO A 264 6.70 -18.76 2.31
N CYS A 265 7.53 -17.74 2.66
CA CYS A 265 7.71 -16.57 1.85
C CYS A 265 8.83 -16.83 0.84
N THR A 266 8.55 -16.75 -0.46
CA THR A 266 9.49 -17.19 -1.48
C THR A 266 9.38 -16.43 -2.80
N ILE A 267 10.50 -16.33 -3.52
CA ILE A 267 10.56 -16.03 -4.95
C ILE A 267 11.29 -17.20 -5.60
N ASN A 268 10.62 -17.96 -6.46
CA ASN A 268 11.19 -19.09 -7.19
C ASN A 268 11.96 -20.07 -6.28
N GLY A 269 11.37 -20.43 -5.13
CA GLY A 269 11.98 -21.29 -4.14
C GLY A 269 13.08 -20.63 -3.29
N HIS A 270 13.37 -19.34 -3.50
CA HIS A 270 14.42 -18.65 -2.75
C HIS A 270 13.84 -17.72 -1.68
N ARG A 271 14.11 -18.03 -0.42
CA ARG A 271 13.74 -17.20 0.73
C ARG A 271 14.58 -15.92 0.88
N GLY A 272 15.66 -15.78 0.14
CA GLY A 272 16.66 -14.74 0.31
C GLY A 272 16.23 -13.34 -0.14
N PHE A 273 15.03 -13.17 -0.70
CA PHE A 273 14.61 -11.85 -1.18
C PHE A 273 14.18 -10.90 -0.05
N VAL A 274 13.84 -11.44 1.10
CA VAL A 274 13.48 -10.67 2.27
C VAL A 274 14.66 -9.81 2.73
N LYS A 275 14.49 -8.50 2.77
CA LYS A 275 15.59 -7.56 3.07
C LYS A 275 16.27 -7.83 4.41
N ALA A 276 15.55 -8.29 5.41
CA ALA A 276 16.10 -8.66 6.70
C ALA A 276 17.07 -9.84 6.60
N ASN A 277 16.70 -10.87 5.82
CA ASN A 277 17.60 -12.00 5.57
C ASN A 277 18.84 -11.58 4.77
N GLN A 278 18.66 -10.73 3.76
CA GLN A 278 19.80 -10.21 2.98
C GLN A 278 20.78 -9.44 3.84
N ARG A 279 20.30 -8.72 4.85
CA ARG A 279 21.14 -8.00 5.82
C ARG A 279 21.62 -8.89 6.97
N ARG A 280 21.25 -10.17 6.99
CA ARG A 280 21.54 -11.11 8.10
C ARG A 280 21.04 -10.65 9.47
N VAL A 281 20.02 -9.81 9.49
CA VAL A 281 19.44 -9.28 10.72
C VAL A 281 18.63 -10.35 11.43
N LEU A 282 17.89 -11.15 10.63
CA LEU A 282 17.03 -12.23 11.12
C LEU A 282 17.23 -13.48 10.30
N LYS A 283 17.13 -14.64 10.92
CA LYS A 283 17.12 -15.93 10.24
C LYS A 283 15.70 -16.45 10.28
N TYR A 284 15.12 -16.70 9.10
CA TYR A 284 14.01 -17.61 9.04
C TYR A 284 14.52 -18.99 9.37
N SER A 285 13.97 -19.58 10.41
CA SER A 285 14.08 -21.01 10.62
C SER A 285 13.07 -21.72 9.72
N ASP A 286 12.46 -22.73 10.20
CA ASP A 286 11.52 -23.53 9.46
C ASP A 286 10.19 -22.77 9.21
N MET A 287 9.66 -22.83 7.99
CA MET A 287 8.39 -22.22 7.61
C MET A 287 7.26 -23.24 7.48
N TRP A 288 7.46 -24.45 7.98
CA TRP A 288 6.40 -25.46 8.11
C TRP A 288 5.71 -25.39 9.46
N LEU A 289 4.61 -26.12 9.56
CA LEU A 289 3.89 -26.35 10.79
C LEU A 289 4.21 -27.75 11.32
N ASP A 290 4.33 -27.88 12.64
CA ASP A 290 4.26 -29.14 13.35
C ASP A 290 2.92 -29.14 14.11
N VAL A 291 1.96 -29.95 13.60
CA VAL A 291 0.56 -29.88 14.04
C VAL A 291 0.26 -31.00 15.03
N ALA A 292 -0.08 -30.65 16.26
CA ALA A 292 -0.40 -31.57 17.34
C ALA A 292 -1.70 -32.36 17.07
N PRO A 293 -1.82 -33.61 17.61
CA PRO A 293 -3.09 -34.36 17.55
C PRO A 293 -4.30 -33.57 18.05
N GLY A 294 -5.38 -33.60 17.28
CA GLY A 294 -6.62 -32.90 17.61
C GLY A 294 -6.60 -31.40 17.35
N ALA A 295 -5.51 -30.83 16.87
CA ALA A 295 -5.43 -29.41 16.55
C ALA A 295 -6.37 -29.03 15.40
N VAL A 296 -6.99 -27.86 15.56
CA VAL A 296 -7.85 -27.23 14.55
C VAL A 296 -7.23 -25.92 14.14
N ILE A 297 -7.02 -25.72 12.85
CA ILE A 297 -6.46 -24.51 12.26
C ILE A 297 -7.53 -23.93 11.32
N GLU A 298 -7.77 -22.62 11.42
CA GLU A 298 -8.73 -21.93 10.57
C GLU A 298 -8.07 -20.78 9.82
N LYS A 299 -8.55 -20.53 8.59
CA LYS A 299 -8.17 -19.37 7.80
C LYS A 299 -9.39 -18.76 7.12
N THR A 300 -9.59 -17.46 7.34
CA THR A 300 -10.57 -16.67 6.60
C THR A 300 -9.88 -15.97 5.43
N PHE A 301 -10.49 -16.09 4.27
CA PHE A 301 -10.07 -15.42 3.05
C PHE A 301 -11.30 -15.06 2.21
N TYR A 302 -11.11 -14.24 1.17
CA TYR A 302 -12.20 -13.84 0.30
C TYR A 302 -11.79 -14.02 -1.16
N LEU A 303 -12.76 -14.39 -1.99
CA LEU A 303 -12.60 -14.51 -3.43
C LEU A 303 -13.40 -13.42 -4.13
N GLU A 304 -12.80 -12.87 -5.18
CA GLU A 304 -13.40 -11.86 -6.03
C GLU A 304 -13.15 -12.20 -7.51
N ALA A 305 -14.15 -11.95 -8.37
CA ALA A 305 -14.01 -12.09 -9.80
C ALA A 305 -14.86 -11.02 -10.50
N TYR A 306 -14.29 -10.37 -11.52
CA TYR A 306 -14.91 -9.19 -12.12
C TYR A 306 -14.45 -9.01 -13.58
N LEU A 307 -15.22 -8.20 -14.30
CA LEU A 307 -14.78 -7.63 -15.57
C LEU A 307 -13.95 -6.38 -15.31
N VAL A 308 -12.97 -6.14 -16.16
CA VAL A 308 -12.06 -5.00 -16.07
C VAL A 308 -12.36 -4.05 -17.23
N ASP A 309 -12.56 -2.78 -16.94
CA ASP A 309 -12.98 -1.78 -17.94
C ASP A 309 -11.90 -1.52 -18.99
N ALA A 310 -10.63 -1.55 -18.60
CA ALA A 310 -9.50 -1.38 -19.49
C ALA A 310 -8.25 -2.07 -18.92
N LYS A 311 -7.30 -2.39 -19.77
CA LYS A 311 -6.00 -2.95 -19.39
C LYS A 311 -5.35 -2.14 -18.26
N GLY A 312 -4.88 -2.82 -17.22
CA GLY A 312 -4.19 -2.21 -16.08
C GLY A 312 -5.11 -1.58 -15.04
N LYS A 313 -6.44 -1.78 -15.12
CA LYS A 313 -7.41 -1.27 -14.14
C LYS A 313 -7.97 -2.34 -13.20
N GLY A 314 -7.59 -3.60 -13.38
CA GLY A 314 -8.15 -4.71 -12.59
C GLY A 314 -7.89 -4.57 -11.09
N PHE A 315 -6.71 -4.09 -10.70
CA PHE A 315 -6.37 -3.92 -9.28
C PHE A 315 -7.30 -2.96 -8.53
N GLN A 316 -7.94 -1.99 -9.21
CA GLN A 316 -8.82 -0.99 -8.60
C GLN A 316 -10.04 -1.63 -7.94
N HIS A 317 -10.59 -2.71 -8.52
CA HIS A 317 -11.68 -3.47 -7.92
C HIS A 317 -11.27 -4.06 -6.57
N SER A 318 -10.17 -4.80 -6.56
CA SER A 318 -9.68 -5.47 -5.36
C SER A 318 -9.18 -4.50 -4.30
N MET A 319 -8.60 -3.37 -4.70
CA MET A 319 -8.21 -2.31 -3.79
C MET A 319 -9.42 -1.72 -3.05
N ARG A 320 -10.49 -1.40 -3.78
CA ARG A 320 -11.75 -0.89 -3.19
C ARG A 320 -12.38 -1.91 -2.26
N SER A 321 -12.42 -3.18 -2.67
CA SER A 321 -12.89 -4.28 -1.83
C SER A 321 -12.06 -4.43 -0.55
N SER A 322 -10.75 -4.26 -0.64
CA SER A 322 -9.85 -4.32 0.52
C SER A 322 -10.10 -3.15 1.49
N ILE A 323 -10.25 -1.93 0.99
CA ILE A 323 -10.58 -0.76 1.81
C ILE A 323 -11.96 -0.95 2.50
N GLU A 324 -12.96 -1.44 1.79
CA GLU A 324 -14.27 -1.76 2.35
C GLU A 324 -14.18 -2.85 3.44
N LEU A 325 -13.33 -3.87 3.24
CA LEU A 325 -13.15 -4.99 4.17
C LEU A 325 -12.49 -4.55 5.49
N PHE A 326 -11.46 -3.72 5.42
CA PHE A 326 -10.67 -3.33 6.59
C PHE A 326 -11.17 -2.07 7.30
N HIS A 327 -11.97 -1.25 6.64
CA HIS A 327 -12.56 -0.04 7.23
C HIS A 327 -11.55 0.86 7.96
N PRO A 328 -10.50 1.38 7.29
CA PRO A 328 -9.34 2.03 7.93
C PRO A 328 -9.62 3.43 8.53
N TYR A 329 -10.87 3.82 8.75
CA TYR A 329 -11.24 5.21 8.96
C TYR A 329 -11.25 5.70 10.42
N SER A 330 -11.01 4.82 11.42
CA SER A 330 -10.99 5.23 12.82
C SER A 330 -9.74 6.06 13.14
N THR A 331 -9.95 7.17 13.81
CA THR A 331 -8.90 8.04 14.36
C THR A 331 -8.76 7.89 15.88
N ASP A 332 -9.46 6.93 16.48
CA ASP A 332 -9.44 6.71 17.93
C ASP A 332 -8.03 6.38 18.44
N GLY A 333 -7.61 7.12 19.46
CA GLY A 333 -6.29 6.94 20.08
C GLY A 333 -5.11 7.44 19.24
N LEU A 334 -5.38 8.17 18.14
CA LEU A 334 -4.35 8.83 17.35
C LEU A 334 -4.16 10.29 17.82
N PRO A 335 -2.95 10.85 17.66
CA PRO A 335 -2.71 12.27 17.95
C PRO A 335 -3.65 13.16 17.13
N THR A 336 -4.06 14.26 17.70
CA THR A 336 -4.80 15.31 16.97
C THR A 336 -3.90 16.07 16.02
N ILE A 337 -4.48 16.77 15.07
CA ILE A 337 -3.70 17.61 14.16
C ILE A 337 -2.97 18.72 14.93
N ASP A 338 -3.62 19.35 15.90
CA ASP A 338 -3.01 20.44 16.68
C ASP A 338 -1.82 19.94 17.53
N GLU A 339 -1.91 18.74 18.14
CA GLU A 339 -0.77 18.11 18.82
C GLU A 339 0.41 17.86 17.87
N ILE A 340 0.11 17.37 16.66
CA ILE A 340 1.14 17.13 15.63
C ILE A 340 1.76 18.48 15.20
N LEU A 341 0.96 19.51 14.91
CA LEU A 341 1.44 20.81 14.46
C LEU A 341 2.32 21.49 15.50
N GLU A 342 1.89 21.51 16.76
CA GLU A 342 2.68 22.09 17.84
C GLU A 342 4.04 21.37 18.01
N ALA A 343 4.04 20.04 17.94
CA ALA A 343 5.28 19.27 18.01
C ALA A 343 6.21 19.56 16.81
N LYS A 344 5.66 19.60 15.59
CA LYS A 344 6.45 19.86 14.37
C LYS A 344 6.95 21.29 14.29
N TYR A 345 6.16 22.26 14.78
CA TYR A 345 6.62 23.65 14.91
C TYR A 345 7.76 23.77 15.92
N ARG A 346 7.65 23.16 17.11
CA ARG A 346 8.73 23.13 18.12
C ARG A 346 10.02 22.53 17.55
N PHE A 347 9.93 21.44 16.78
CA PHE A 347 11.09 20.86 16.09
C PHE A 347 11.67 21.83 15.06
N THR A 348 10.83 22.52 14.30
CA THR A 348 11.24 23.53 13.30
C THR A 348 12.05 24.64 13.97
N VAL A 349 11.57 25.21 15.06
CA VAL A 349 12.28 26.25 15.80
C VAL A 349 13.63 25.75 16.33
N SER A 350 13.70 24.52 16.83
CA SER A 350 14.94 23.93 17.33
C SER A 350 16.01 23.74 16.24
N ARG A 351 15.61 23.76 14.98
CA ARG A 351 16.49 23.54 13.81
C ARG A 351 16.75 24.81 13.01
N TRP A 352 16.13 25.94 13.41
CA TRP A 352 16.31 27.22 12.76
C TRP A 352 17.76 27.68 12.86
N HIS A 353 18.28 28.19 11.78
CA HIS A 353 19.60 28.78 11.68
C HIS A 353 19.53 30.04 10.84
N GLU A 354 20.20 31.07 11.28
CA GLU A 354 20.21 32.37 10.65
C GLU A 354 21.56 33.07 10.90
N ASP A 355 22.10 33.65 9.85
CA ASP A 355 23.27 34.52 9.87
C ASP A 355 23.02 35.77 9.00
N GLU A 356 24.04 36.58 8.74
CA GLU A 356 23.94 37.81 7.95
C GLU A 356 23.53 37.54 6.49
N GLU A 357 23.89 36.39 5.91
CA GLU A 357 23.72 36.08 4.50
C GLU A 357 22.60 35.08 4.23
N SER A 358 22.31 34.22 5.19
CA SER A 358 21.42 33.09 5.03
C SER A 358 20.44 32.92 6.18
N ALA A 359 19.28 32.33 5.87
CA ALA A 359 18.33 31.87 6.85
C ALA A 359 17.72 30.56 6.40
N GLY A 360 17.52 29.61 7.32
CA GLY A 360 16.96 28.31 6.97
C GLY A 360 16.96 27.32 8.11
N ILE A 361 16.63 26.08 7.76
CA ILE A 361 16.55 24.93 8.66
C ILE A 361 17.73 23.99 8.39
N ARG A 362 18.41 23.60 9.45
CA ARG A 362 19.41 22.52 9.38
C ARG A 362 18.70 21.21 9.04
N MET A 363 18.88 20.73 7.81
CA MET A 363 18.19 19.55 7.32
C MET A 363 18.56 18.28 8.10
N TYR A 364 19.84 18.15 8.45
CA TYR A 364 20.37 16.98 9.14
C TYR A 364 20.93 17.35 10.53
N PRO A 365 20.97 16.41 11.48
CA PRO A 365 21.52 16.67 12.81
C PRO A 365 23.00 17.09 12.80
N HIS A 366 23.75 16.64 11.79
CA HIS A 366 25.22 16.73 11.72
C HIS A 366 25.73 17.71 10.68
N ASN A 367 24.87 18.41 9.94
CA ASN A 367 25.27 19.45 9.00
C ASN A 367 24.22 20.57 8.91
N ASN A 368 24.66 21.73 8.41
CA ASN A 368 23.83 22.92 8.28
C ASN A 368 23.15 23.04 6.91
N GLU A 369 23.23 22.04 6.06
CA GLU A 369 22.74 22.07 4.69
C GLU A 369 21.25 22.46 4.61
N TYR A 370 20.92 23.41 3.71
CA TYR A 370 19.55 23.75 3.37
C TYR A 370 19.15 23.07 2.06
N VAL A 371 17.99 22.44 2.04
CA VAL A 371 17.44 21.78 0.85
C VAL A 371 16.15 22.49 0.43
N MET A 372 16.06 22.92 -0.81
CA MET A 372 14.95 23.73 -1.29
C MET A 372 13.67 22.94 -1.46
N GLY A 373 13.68 21.95 -2.32
CA GLY A 373 12.50 21.12 -2.67
C GLY A 373 12.54 19.74 -2.04
N TRP A 374 11.64 18.86 -2.49
CA TRP A 374 11.48 17.51 -1.97
C TRP A 374 11.23 17.50 -0.44
N ALA A 375 10.07 18.07 -0.02
CA ALA A 375 9.79 18.32 1.38
C ALA A 375 10.89 19.13 2.10
N GLY A 376 11.53 20.00 1.36
CA GLY A 376 12.53 20.92 1.87
C GLY A 376 11.94 22.24 2.30
N GLN A 377 12.79 23.23 2.39
CA GLN A 377 12.51 24.49 3.08
C GLN A 377 11.57 25.43 2.32
N SER A 378 11.41 25.27 1.01
CA SER A 378 10.36 26.01 0.28
C SER A 378 8.95 25.60 0.73
N GLY A 379 8.77 24.34 1.16
CA GLY A 379 7.55 23.85 1.76
C GLY A 379 7.40 24.27 3.22
N ALA A 380 8.41 23.96 4.04
CA ALA A 380 8.47 24.39 5.44
C ALA A 380 9.95 24.64 5.84
N PRO A 381 10.31 25.77 6.41
CA PRO A 381 9.43 26.82 6.96
C PRO A 381 8.80 27.78 5.93
N GLY A 382 9.10 27.67 4.63
CA GLY A 382 8.59 28.61 3.63
C GLY A 382 7.05 28.71 3.57
N TYR A 383 6.46 28.09 2.53
CA TYR A 383 5.01 28.14 2.29
C TYR A 383 4.17 27.76 3.52
N ALA A 384 4.53 26.69 4.21
CA ALA A 384 3.68 26.18 5.30
C ALA A 384 3.60 27.12 6.50
N LEU A 385 4.71 27.70 6.94
CA LEU A 385 4.66 28.66 8.06
C LEU A 385 4.02 30.00 7.65
N LEU A 386 4.09 30.38 6.37
CA LEU A 386 3.37 31.54 5.87
C LEU A 386 1.85 31.38 6.07
N VAL A 387 1.31 30.18 5.79
CA VAL A 387 -0.11 29.88 5.92
C VAL A 387 -0.52 29.63 7.38
N LEU A 388 0.29 28.90 8.14
CA LEU A 388 -0.05 28.43 9.48
C LEU A 388 0.27 29.42 10.61
N ALA A 389 0.90 30.57 10.33
CA ALA A 389 1.35 31.51 11.35
C ALA A 389 0.22 31.98 12.28
N GLU A 390 -0.95 32.27 11.75
CA GLU A 390 -2.12 32.69 12.51
C GLU A 390 -2.65 31.55 13.38
N ARG A 391 -2.87 30.37 12.81
CA ARG A 391 -3.33 29.19 13.53
C ARG A 391 -2.41 28.77 14.68
N LEU A 392 -1.11 28.84 14.45
CA LEU A 392 -0.10 28.55 15.48
C LEU A 392 -0.04 29.65 16.56
N GLY A 393 -0.59 30.83 16.31
CA GLY A 393 -0.45 31.99 17.20
C GLY A 393 0.99 32.46 17.34
N LYS A 394 1.84 32.26 16.30
CA LYS A 394 3.28 32.53 16.32
C LYS A 394 3.66 33.56 15.26
N LEU A 395 3.79 34.82 15.65
CA LEU A 395 4.16 35.91 14.74
C LEU A 395 5.56 35.68 14.10
N GLU A 396 6.49 35.07 14.84
CA GLU A 396 7.83 34.72 14.35
C GLU A 396 7.79 33.73 13.18
N ALA A 397 6.76 32.87 13.09
CA ALA A 397 6.62 31.91 11.97
C ALA A 397 6.49 32.64 10.63
N LEU A 398 5.79 33.75 10.58
CA LEU A 398 5.66 34.59 9.38
C LEU A 398 7.03 35.15 8.95
N SER A 399 7.79 35.70 9.90
CA SER A 399 9.12 36.24 9.64
C SER A 399 10.07 35.13 9.14
N MET A 400 10.06 33.95 9.76
CA MET A 400 10.84 32.78 9.32
C MET A 400 10.49 32.40 7.88
N ALA A 401 9.19 32.34 7.55
CA ALA A 401 8.72 32.00 6.20
C ALA A 401 9.22 32.99 5.14
N GLN A 402 9.12 34.29 5.40
CA GLN A 402 9.58 35.32 4.47
C GLN A 402 11.10 35.24 4.27
N ARG A 403 11.87 35.14 5.34
CA ARG A 403 13.34 35.13 5.30
C ARG A 403 13.88 33.91 4.55
N ILE A 404 13.30 32.72 4.77
CA ILE A 404 13.75 31.54 4.05
C ILE A 404 13.40 31.61 2.56
N LEU A 405 12.20 32.03 2.20
CA LEU A 405 11.81 32.18 0.81
C LEU A 405 12.64 33.23 0.09
N ASP A 406 12.96 34.36 0.75
CA ASP A 406 13.86 35.37 0.22
C ASP A 406 15.29 34.84 0.02
N HIS A 407 15.78 33.99 0.93
CA HIS A 407 17.08 33.33 0.78
C HIS A 407 17.08 32.34 -0.38
N LEU A 408 16.07 31.47 -0.43
CA LEU A 408 15.96 30.44 -1.48
C LEU A 408 15.80 31.05 -2.88
N ALA A 409 15.13 32.20 -3.00
CA ALA A 409 15.00 32.94 -4.25
C ALA A 409 16.33 33.47 -4.83
N LYS A 410 17.40 33.48 -4.04
CA LYS A 410 18.77 33.83 -4.51
C LYS A 410 19.47 32.67 -5.24
N SER A 411 18.88 31.49 -5.32
CA SER A 411 19.52 30.32 -5.94
C SER A 411 19.95 30.61 -7.38
N PRO A 412 21.23 30.29 -7.75
CA PRO A 412 21.72 30.51 -9.10
C PRO A 412 21.12 29.50 -10.10
N PHE A 413 21.00 29.96 -11.34
CA PHE A 413 20.46 29.20 -12.47
C PHE A 413 21.52 28.88 -13.51
N ASN A 414 21.34 27.73 -14.17
CA ASN A 414 21.94 27.38 -15.44
C ASN A 414 20.86 26.79 -16.39
N GLU A 415 21.29 26.19 -17.51
CA GLU A 415 20.41 25.57 -18.50
C GLU A 415 19.54 24.42 -17.98
N ASN A 416 19.90 23.83 -16.84
CA ASN A 416 19.17 22.74 -16.18
C ASN A 416 18.24 23.21 -15.04
N GLY A 417 18.10 24.52 -14.87
CA GLY A 417 17.30 25.13 -13.82
C GLY A 417 18.15 25.72 -12.69
N PHE A 418 17.64 25.69 -11.48
CA PHE A 418 18.28 26.27 -10.29
C PHE A 418 18.93 25.23 -9.39
N MET A 419 19.87 25.68 -8.55
CA MET A 419 20.48 24.83 -7.54
C MET A 419 19.53 24.59 -6.38
N ILE A 420 19.50 23.37 -5.85
CA ILE A 420 18.51 22.94 -4.86
C ILE A 420 19.07 22.79 -3.44
N ARG A 421 20.37 22.89 -3.27
CA ARG A 421 21.05 22.80 -1.98
C ARG A 421 21.96 23.97 -1.74
N TYR A 422 22.00 24.43 -0.50
CA TYR A 422 22.90 25.47 -0.03
C TYR A 422 23.66 25.00 1.21
N ASP A 423 24.97 25.18 1.19
CA ASP A 423 25.86 24.91 2.33
C ASP A 423 26.21 26.27 2.97
N PRO A 424 25.65 26.64 4.12
CA PRO A 424 25.91 27.94 4.74
C PRO A 424 27.32 28.07 5.28
N ASP A 425 27.97 26.98 5.69
CA ASP A 425 29.34 26.99 6.19
C ASP A 425 30.33 27.33 5.09
N LYS A 426 29.99 27.10 3.81
CA LYS A 426 30.81 27.38 2.63
C LYS A 426 30.23 28.48 1.74
N ASN A 427 29.12 29.06 2.10
CA ASN A 427 28.39 30.02 1.27
C ASN A 427 28.25 29.54 -0.19
N ARG A 428 27.73 28.32 -0.39
CA ARG A 428 27.77 27.68 -1.71
C ARG A 428 26.48 26.96 -2.04
N TRP A 429 25.89 27.29 -3.22
CA TRP A 429 24.84 26.55 -3.86
C TRP A 429 25.37 25.37 -4.67
N TYR A 430 24.65 24.25 -4.69
CA TYR A 430 25.05 23.07 -5.45
C TYR A 430 23.88 22.12 -5.67
N ARG A 431 24.06 21.12 -6.53
CA ARG A 431 23.13 20.05 -6.92
C ARG A 431 21.86 20.55 -7.61
N GLN A 432 21.40 19.75 -8.57
CA GLN A 432 20.16 19.92 -9.31
C GLN A 432 19.52 18.55 -9.52
N ASP A 433 18.23 18.48 -9.39
CA ASP A 433 17.41 17.35 -9.85
C ASP A 433 15.98 17.81 -10.13
N PRO A 434 15.28 17.18 -11.10
CA PRO A 434 13.93 17.61 -11.51
C PRO A 434 12.87 17.49 -10.41
N ILE A 435 13.01 16.52 -9.49
CA ILE A 435 12.05 16.31 -8.39
C ILE A 435 12.07 17.48 -7.45
N SER A 436 13.25 17.78 -6.90
CA SER A 436 13.44 18.87 -5.95
C SER A 436 13.13 20.23 -6.57
N GLN A 437 13.47 20.43 -7.85
CA GLN A 437 13.10 21.64 -8.58
C GLN A 437 11.59 21.76 -8.74
N GLY A 438 10.89 20.70 -9.17
CA GLY A 438 9.44 20.69 -9.31
C GLY A 438 8.73 20.99 -7.99
N GLN A 439 9.13 20.32 -6.91
CA GLN A 439 8.56 20.56 -5.58
C GLN A 439 8.91 21.95 -5.03
N GLY A 440 10.12 22.44 -5.29
CA GLY A 440 10.53 23.81 -4.96
C GLY A 440 9.62 24.84 -5.62
N MET A 441 9.45 24.73 -6.95
CA MET A 441 8.57 25.61 -7.73
C MET A 441 7.11 25.54 -7.26
N GLU A 442 6.61 24.35 -6.93
CA GLU A 442 5.25 24.14 -6.42
C GLU A 442 5.02 24.94 -5.12
N ASN A 443 5.95 24.86 -4.18
CA ASN A 443 5.84 25.57 -2.92
C ASN A 443 5.98 27.08 -3.08
N PHE A 444 6.87 27.55 -3.96
CA PHE A 444 6.95 28.96 -4.32
C PHE A 444 5.64 29.48 -4.94
N ALA A 445 5.06 28.72 -5.87
CA ALA A 445 3.79 29.09 -6.48
C ALA A 445 2.66 29.21 -5.44
N ARG A 446 2.59 28.28 -4.49
CA ARG A 446 1.63 28.34 -3.37
C ARG A 446 1.89 29.52 -2.46
N ALA A 447 3.15 29.75 -2.07
CA ALA A 447 3.53 30.88 -1.23
C ALA A 447 3.19 32.23 -1.87
N ILE A 448 3.40 32.39 -3.19
CA ILE A 448 3.04 33.59 -3.94
C ILE A 448 1.50 33.77 -3.96
N LEU A 449 0.76 32.71 -4.30
CA LEU A 449 -0.71 32.75 -4.37
C LEU A 449 -1.33 33.13 -3.02
N PHE A 450 -0.77 32.65 -1.92
CA PHE A 450 -1.20 33.00 -0.58
C PHE A 450 -0.70 34.39 -0.15
N GLY A 451 0.61 34.67 -0.32
CA GLY A 451 1.23 35.92 0.08
C GLY A 451 0.64 37.17 -0.60
N ARG A 452 0.22 37.06 -1.88
CA ARG A 452 -0.50 38.14 -2.58
C ARG A 452 -1.80 38.58 -1.91
N LYS A 453 -2.35 37.79 -1.01
CA LYS A 453 -3.54 38.13 -0.22
C LYS A 453 -3.21 38.85 1.09
N MET A 454 -1.92 38.94 1.45
CA MET A 454 -1.43 39.52 2.70
C MET A 454 -0.72 40.85 2.42
N GLU A 455 -1.21 41.95 3.02
CA GLU A 455 -0.65 43.30 2.82
C GLU A 455 0.82 43.41 3.26
N GLN A 456 1.24 42.61 4.26
CA GLN A 456 2.56 42.68 4.87
C GLN A 456 3.60 41.76 4.18
N VAL A 457 3.26 41.09 3.06
CA VAL A 457 4.15 40.14 2.37
C VAL A 457 4.50 40.66 0.97
N ASP A 458 5.78 40.93 0.73
CA ASP A 458 6.28 41.26 -0.61
C ASP A 458 6.73 39.98 -1.34
N THR A 459 5.99 39.58 -2.37
CA THR A 459 6.25 38.36 -3.18
C THR A 459 7.14 38.62 -4.39
N THR A 460 7.58 39.83 -4.65
CA THR A 460 8.26 40.26 -5.90
C THR A 460 9.49 39.39 -6.22
N LYS A 461 10.35 39.12 -5.23
CA LYS A 461 11.55 38.27 -5.42
C LYS A 461 11.17 36.83 -5.74
N TRP A 462 10.14 36.31 -5.09
CA TRP A 462 9.66 34.95 -5.27
C TRP A 462 9.03 34.76 -6.64
N GLU A 463 8.31 35.78 -7.13
CA GLU A 463 7.73 35.81 -8.48
C GLU A 463 8.82 35.79 -9.55
N THR A 464 9.83 36.66 -9.41
CA THR A 464 10.98 36.70 -10.32
C THR A 464 11.72 35.35 -10.39
N PHE A 465 11.92 34.71 -9.23
CA PHE A 465 12.53 33.39 -9.16
C PHE A 465 11.65 32.32 -9.85
N LEU A 466 10.37 32.27 -9.52
CA LEU A 466 9.45 31.26 -10.07
C LEU A 466 9.25 31.45 -11.58
N GLU A 467 9.13 32.69 -12.07
CA GLU A 467 8.99 32.96 -13.51
C GLU A 467 10.18 32.45 -14.29
N LYS A 468 11.40 32.76 -13.82
CA LYS A 468 12.62 32.26 -14.42
C LYS A 468 12.72 30.73 -14.39
N ALA A 469 12.29 30.08 -13.30
CA ALA A 469 12.24 28.63 -13.20
C ALA A 469 11.25 28.01 -14.19
N CYS A 470 10.07 28.63 -14.32
CA CYS A 470 9.07 28.22 -15.32
C CYS A 470 9.60 28.36 -16.75
N ASP A 471 10.32 29.45 -17.08
CA ASP A 471 10.92 29.65 -18.41
C ASP A 471 11.88 28.54 -18.77
N VAL A 472 12.82 28.20 -17.88
CA VAL A 472 13.81 27.14 -18.12
C VAL A 472 13.14 25.79 -18.31
N HIS A 473 12.23 25.39 -17.42
CA HIS A 473 11.60 24.08 -17.50
C HIS A 473 10.58 23.98 -18.63
N ALA A 474 9.86 25.06 -18.95
CA ALA A 474 8.97 25.07 -20.10
C ALA A 474 9.73 24.95 -21.42
N ALA A 475 10.84 25.68 -21.58
CA ALA A 475 11.69 25.55 -22.75
C ALA A 475 12.23 24.12 -22.91
N ARG A 476 12.72 23.51 -21.82
CA ARG A 476 13.20 22.13 -21.80
C ARG A 476 12.11 21.12 -22.17
N ILE A 477 10.92 21.22 -21.59
CA ILE A 477 9.81 20.30 -21.88
C ILE A 477 9.32 20.46 -23.33
N LEU A 478 9.28 21.69 -23.85
CA LEU A 478 8.82 21.97 -25.22
C LEU A 478 9.82 21.58 -26.30
N ASP A 479 11.10 21.35 -25.93
CA ASP A 479 12.10 20.85 -26.87
C ASP A 479 11.62 19.55 -27.54
N LYS A 480 11.88 19.40 -28.83
CA LYS A 480 11.47 18.22 -29.63
C LYS A 480 12.18 16.93 -29.17
N ASN A 481 13.33 17.04 -28.53
CA ASN A 481 14.13 15.92 -28.05
C ASN A 481 13.84 15.60 -26.58
N TRP A 482 12.93 16.32 -25.91
CA TRP A 482 12.59 16.02 -24.51
C TRP A 482 12.10 14.58 -24.35
N ARG A 483 12.77 13.86 -23.48
CA ARG A 483 12.47 12.47 -23.13
C ARG A 483 12.74 12.31 -21.62
N PRO A 484 11.70 12.37 -20.78
CA PRO A 484 11.86 12.16 -19.34
C PRO A 484 12.33 10.73 -19.06
N LYS A 485 13.31 10.59 -18.16
CA LYS A 485 13.84 9.28 -17.79
C LYS A 485 12.92 8.49 -16.88
N SER A 486 12.03 9.19 -16.16
CA SER A 486 11.15 8.61 -15.15
C SER A 486 9.91 9.48 -14.96
N THR A 487 8.95 8.99 -14.19
CA THR A 487 7.72 9.71 -13.82
C THR A 487 8.00 10.93 -12.92
N ASN A 488 9.18 11.03 -12.29
CA ASN A 488 9.58 12.17 -11.45
C ASN A 488 9.38 13.53 -12.10
N GLU A 489 9.56 13.64 -13.40
CA GLU A 489 9.38 14.90 -14.12
C GLU A 489 7.92 15.34 -14.16
N GLY A 490 6.98 14.49 -13.73
CA GLY A 490 5.59 14.84 -13.49
C GLY A 490 5.43 15.95 -12.44
N PHE A 491 6.34 16.05 -11.48
CA PHE A 491 6.34 17.13 -10.48
C PHE A 491 6.53 18.54 -11.07
N LEU A 492 6.92 18.67 -12.32
CA LEU A 492 7.00 19.97 -13.01
C LEU A 492 5.67 20.44 -13.59
N VAL A 493 4.67 19.57 -13.72
CA VAL A 493 3.39 19.92 -14.34
C VAL A 493 2.60 20.90 -13.48
N SER A 494 2.43 20.60 -12.19
CA SER A 494 1.66 21.44 -11.27
C SER A 494 2.21 22.86 -11.14
N PRO A 495 3.52 23.09 -10.87
CA PRO A 495 4.05 24.43 -10.79
C PRO A 495 3.99 25.21 -12.11
N LEU A 496 4.14 24.55 -13.27
CA LEU A 496 3.93 25.20 -14.57
C LEU A 496 2.48 25.62 -14.77
N ALA A 497 1.50 24.78 -14.35
CA ALA A 497 0.09 25.11 -14.39
C ALA A 497 -0.23 26.34 -13.48
N LYS A 498 0.37 26.40 -12.28
CA LYS A 498 0.27 27.54 -11.37
C LYS A 498 0.99 28.78 -11.91
N GLY A 499 2.17 28.60 -12.51
CA GLY A 499 2.91 29.66 -13.21
C GLY A 499 2.07 30.31 -14.32
N TYR A 500 1.32 29.52 -15.11
CA TYR A 500 0.34 30.07 -16.05
C TYR A 500 -0.74 30.90 -15.36
N ARG A 501 -1.27 30.45 -14.23
CA ARG A 501 -2.28 31.23 -13.48
C ARG A 501 -1.71 32.55 -12.96
N LEU A 502 -0.46 32.56 -12.52
CA LEU A 502 0.23 33.73 -11.95
C LEU A 502 0.64 34.74 -13.02
N PHE A 503 1.28 34.28 -14.10
CA PHE A 503 1.98 35.13 -15.07
C PHE A 503 1.25 35.23 -16.43
N LYS A 504 0.20 34.43 -16.64
CA LYS A 504 -0.59 34.39 -17.89
C LYS A 504 0.22 34.03 -19.16
N ASN A 505 1.37 33.37 -18.98
CA ASN A 505 2.23 32.95 -20.09
C ASN A 505 1.77 31.60 -20.65
N GLU A 506 1.23 31.59 -21.88
CA GLU A 506 0.70 30.40 -22.56
C GLU A 506 1.78 29.30 -22.79
N ILE A 507 3.05 29.66 -22.77
CA ILE A 507 4.16 28.71 -22.91
C ILE A 507 4.14 27.72 -21.73
N TYR A 508 3.87 28.17 -20.52
CA TYR A 508 3.81 27.32 -19.32
C TYR A 508 2.67 26.31 -19.38
N LYS A 509 1.49 26.74 -19.81
CA LYS A 509 0.34 25.87 -20.02
C LYS A 509 0.60 24.81 -21.10
N ARG A 510 1.24 25.21 -22.20
CA ARG A 510 1.63 24.28 -23.28
C ARG A 510 2.62 23.23 -22.78
N ALA A 511 3.63 23.64 -22.00
CA ALA A 511 4.62 22.74 -21.41
C ALA A 511 3.97 21.77 -20.42
N ALA A 512 3.13 22.27 -19.51
CA ALA A 512 2.37 21.46 -18.57
C ALA A 512 1.49 20.41 -19.28
N THR A 513 0.77 20.86 -20.33
CA THR A 513 -0.08 19.96 -21.14
C THR A 513 0.75 18.87 -21.83
N LYS A 514 1.87 19.23 -22.49
CA LYS A 514 2.73 18.25 -23.15
C LYS A 514 3.28 17.20 -22.18
N ALA A 515 3.72 17.62 -21.00
CA ALA A 515 4.25 16.70 -20.00
C ALA A 515 3.15 15.78 -19.45
N ALA A 516 1.98 16.31 -19.09
CA ALA A 516 0.85 15.51 -18.61
C ALA A 516 0.37 14.48 -19.64
N GLU A 517 0.21 14.89 -20.91
CA GLU A 517 -0.19 13.97 -21.99
C GLU A 517 0.87 12.85 -22.17
N HIS A 518 2.16 13.19 -22.10
CA HIS A 518 3.23 12.18 -22.17
C HIS A 518 3.10 11.12 -21.09
N PHE A 519 2.86 11.53 -19.84
CA PHE A 519 2.70 10.57 -18.73
C PHE A 519 1.38 9.80 -18.82
N GLY A 520 0.30 10.43 -19.31
CA GLY A 520 -0.95 9.74 -19.57
C GLY A 520 -0.80 8.63 -20.61
N GLU A 521 -0.22 8.93 -21.77
CA GLU A 521 0.06 7.92 -22.80
C GLU A 521 0.99 6.80 -22.30
N ARG A 522 2.00 7.16 -21.52
CA ARG A 522 3.00 6.21 -21.02
C ARG A 522 2.39 5.18 -20.07
N HIS A 523 1.61 5.63 -19.12
CA HIS A 523 1.14 4.80 -18.01
C HIS A 523 -0.28 4.27 -18.18
N LEU A 524 -1.21 5.10 -18.68
CA LEU A 524 -2.62 4.73 -18.76
C LEU A 524 -2.92 3.86 -19.96
N ASP A 525 -2.18 4.03 -21.05
CA ASP A 525 -2.22 3.11 -22.21
C ASP A 525 -1.40 1.84 -21.99
N MET A 526 -0.85 1.66 -20.78
CA MET A 526 -0.02 0.51 -20.40
C MET A 526 1.16 0.24 -21.35
N LYS A 527 1.69 1.27 -22.00
CA LYS A 527 2.95 1.18 -22.77
C LYS A 527 4.12 0.90 -21.87
N GLU A 528 4.12 1.55 -20.70
CA GLU A 528 5.05 1.34 -19.60
C GLU A 528 4.22 1.25 -18.31
N PRO A 529 3.89 0.06 -17.83
CA PRO A 529 2.93 -0.12 -16.73
C PRO A 529 3.50 0.21 -15.35
N TYR A 530 4.74 0.67 -15.25
CA TYR A 530 5.37 1.01 -13.98
C TYR A 530 5.35 2.52 -13.70
N TRP A 531 5.24 2.87 -12.44
CA TRP A 531 5.18 4.25 -11.94
C TRP A 531 6.41 4.63 -11.11
N GLY A 532 7.55 4.05 -11.43
CA GLY A 532 8.77 4.28 -10.68
C GLY A 532 9.51 5.55 -11.06
N GLY A 533 10.56 5.81 -10.36
CA GLY A 533 11.56 6.80 -10.75
C GLY A 533 11.95 7.82 -9.72
N THR A 534 11.83 7.53 -8.44
CA THR A 534 12.44 8.38 -7.41
C THR A 534 13.95 8.22 -7.31
N LEU A 535 14.57 9.00 -6.44
CA LEU A 535 16.03 9.02 -6.29
C LEU A 535 16.59 7.68 -5.79
N ASP A 536 15.85 6.97 -4.96
CA ASP A 536 16.32 5.78 -4.25
C ASP A 536 15.78 4.47 -4.83
N ALA A 537 14.58 4.49 -5.39
CA ALA A 537 13.95 3.30 -5.93
C ALA A 537 14.30 3.11 -7.41
N ARG A 538 14.75 1.90 -7.74
CA ARG A 538 15.02 1.47 -9.12
C ARG A 538 13.96 0.45 -9.57
N CYS A 539 12.73 0.71 -9.19
CA CYS A 539 11.56 -0.11 -9.44
C CYS A 539 10.30 0.74 -9.28
N GLU A 540 9.15 0.11 -9.32
CA GLU A 540 7.85 0.69 -9.01
C GLU A 540 7.85 1.27 -7.59
N ASP A 541 7.35 2.51 -7.44
CA ASP A 541 7.25 3.20 -6.17
C ASP A 541 6.07 4.17 -6.09
N LYS A 542 5.68 4.51 -4.85
CA LYS A 542 4.56 5.42 -4.62
C LYS A 542 4.83 6.85 -5.08
N GLU A 543 6.08 7.28 -5.05
CA GLU A 543 6.45 8.66 -5.35
C GLU A 543 6.38 8.94 -6.85
N GLY A 544 6.74 7.95 -7.67
CA GLY A 544 6.51 8.02 -9.11
C GLY A 544 5.03 8.05 -9.47
N ALA A 545 4.21 7.23 -8.79
CA ALA A 545 2.76 7.26 -8.96
C ALA A 545 2.16 8.60 -8.52
N TRP A 546 2.61 9.14 -7.39
CA TRP A 546 2.17 10.44 -6.89
C TRP A 546 2.56 11.59 -7.83
N ALA A 547 3.75 11.54 -8.46
CA ALA A 547 4.13 12.55 -9.45
C ALA A 547 3.13 12.64 -10.62
N GLY A 548 2.67 11.48 -11.11
CA GLY A 548 1.60 11.40 -12.10
C GLY A 548 0.26 11.91 -11.56
N PHE A 549 -0.11 11.50 -10.37
CA PHE A 549 -1.33 11.94 -9.69
C PHE A 549 -1.37 13.47 -9.53
N GLN A 550 -0.32 14.08 -8.98
CA GLN A 550 -0.23 15.53 -8.83
C GLN A 550 -0.31 16.25 -10.20
N ALA A 551 0.36 15.69 -11.22
CA ALA A 551 0.34 16.26 -12.57
C ALA A 551 -1.08 16.29 -13.16
N PHE A 552 -1.79 15.18 -13.12
CA PHE A 552 -3.13 15.07 -13.70
C PHE A 552 -4.18 15.89 -12.92
N LEU A 553 -4.09 15.89 -11.58
CA LEU A 553 -4.96 16.71 -10.74
C LEU A 553 -4.77 18.19 -11.04
N ALA A 554 -3.52 18.67 -11.14
CA ALA A 554 -3.23 20.06 -11.50
C ALA A 554 -3.78 20.45 -12.89
N MET A 555 -3.73 19.53 -13.85
CA MET A 555 -4.30 19.75 -15.18
C MET A 555 -5.83 19.76 -15.18
N TYR A 556 -6.48 18.95 -14.34
CA TYR A 556 -7.91 19.04 -14.11
C TYR A 556 -8.29 20.38 -13.51
N GLU A 557 -7.62 20.80 -12.44
CA GLU A 557 -7.84 22.07 -11.76
C GLU A 557 -7.59 23.28 -12.67
N LEU A 558 -6.69 23.16 -13.66
CA LEU A 558 -6.41 24.19 -14.63
C LEU A 558 -7.44 24.25 -15.75
N THR A 559 -7.90 23.10 -16.25
CA THR A 559 -8.64 23.04 -17.52
C THR A 559 -10.09 22.61 -17.40
N GLY A 560 -10.50 21.98 -16.29
CA GLY A 560 -11.81 21.38 -16.09
C GLY A 560 -12.09 20.16 -16.95
N LYS A 561 -11.09 19.63 -17.69
CA LYS A 561 -11.30 18.50 -18.60
C LYS A 561 -11.40 17.19 -17.85
N GLN A 562 -12.52 16.48 -18.01
CA GLN A 562 -12.85 15.22 -17.34
C GLN A 562 -11.76 14.16 -17.47
N LYS A 563 -11.11 14.04 -18.63
CA LYS A 563 -10.03 13.07 -18.83
C LYS A 563 -8.89 13.19 -17.80
N TYR A 564 -8.57 14.42 -17.38
CA TYR A 564 -7.51 14.60 -16.36
C TYR A 564 -7.97 14.18 -14.98
N LEU A 565 -9.26 14.30 -14.65
CA LEU A 565 -9.81 13.78 -13.40
C LEU A 565 -9.77 12.25 -13.39
N GLU A 566 -10.14 11.60 -14.49
CA GLU A 566 -10.06 10.14 -14.64
C GLU A 566 -8.61 9.62 -14.55
N TRP A 567 -7.68 10.36 -15.14
CA TRP A 567 -6.26 10.05 -15.04
C TRP A 567 -5.71 10.26 -13.63
N ALA A 568 -6.14 11.33 -12.96
CA ALA A 568 -5.81 11.59 -11.57
C ALA A 568 -6.36 10.50 -10.64
N GLU A 569 -7.60 10.03 -10.86
CA GLU A 569 -8.18 8.92 -10.08
C GLU A 569 -7.36 7.64 -10.25
N HIS A 570 -6.99 7.28 -11.47
CA HIS A 570 -6.15 6.09 -11.69
C HIS A 570 -4.78 6.20 -11.00
N ALA A 571 -4.08 7.32 -11.18
CA ALA A 571 -2.78 7.54 -10.55
C ALA A 571 -2.87 7.62 -9.02
N MET A 572 -3.96 8.20 -8.48
CA MET A 572 -4.28 8.18 -7.06
C MET A 572 -4.46 6.74 -6.56
N ASP A 573 -5.20 5.91 -7.27
CA ASP A 573 -5.42 4.52 -6.89
C ASP A 573 -4.10 3.74 -6.85
N VAL A 574 -3.20 3.94 -7.83
CA VAL A 574 -1.85 3.36 -7.77
C VAL A 574 -1.08 3.87 -6.55
N THR A 575 -1.13 5.18 -6.26
CA THR A 575 -0.47 5.77 -5.09
C THR A 575 -1.03 5.20 -3.78
N LEU A 576 -2.37 5.12 -3.67
CA LEU A 576 -3.06 4.57 -2.49
C LEU A 576 -2.81 3.08 -2.29
N SER A 577 -2.50 2.32 -3.34
CA SER A 577 -2.19 0.89 -3.21
C SER A 577 -0.95 0.62 -2.33
N TYR A 578 -0.12 1.63 -2.09
CA TYR A 578 0.99 1.57 -1.13
C TYR A 578 0.56 1.90 0.31
N THR A 579 -0.68 2.34 0.54
CA THR A 579 -1.18 2.70 1.87
C THR A 579 -1.69 1.48 2.61
N VAL A 580 -1.21 1.26 3.83
CA VAL A 580 -1.66 0.17 4.70
C VAL A 580 -3.07 0.49 5.19
N VAL A 581 -4.02 -0.42 4.94
CA VAL A 581 -5.44 -0.25 5.30
C VAL A 581 -5.87 -1.05 6.53
N TRP A 582 -4.94 -1.66 7.24
CA TRP A 582 -5.21 -2.51 8.39
C TRP A 582 -4.15 -2.34 9.48
N ASP A 583 -4.49 -2.71 10.71
CA ASP A 583 -3.51 -2.68 11.80
C ASP A 583 -2.81 -4.03 11.91
N ILE A 584 -1.51 -4.03 11.64
CA ILE A 584 -0.65 -5.19 11.77
C ILE A 584 -0.51 -5.53 13.25
N ASP A 585 -0.72 -6.80 13.61
CA ASP A 585 -0.56 -7.28 14.98
C ASP A 585 0.93 -7.29 15.35
N MET A 586 1.34 -6.30 16.13
CA MET A 586 2.74 -6.08 16.47
C MET A 586 3.21 -7.12 17.49
N PRO A 587 4.42 -7.70 17.30
CA PRO A 587 5.04 -8.54 18.31
C PRO A 587 5.35 -7.74 19.58
N ALA A 588 5.73 -8.43 20.66
CA ALA A 588 6.15 -7.78 21.89
C ALA A 588 7.31 -6.81 21.61
N GLY A 589 7.24 -5.61 22.20
CA GLY A 589 8.24 -4.58 22.03
C GLY A 589 7.64 -3.18 21.94
N ARG A 590 8.47 -2.21 21.67
CA ARG A 590 8.15 -0.78 21.79
C ARG A 590 6.97 -0.34 20.93
N LEU A 591 6.82 -0.84 19.69
CA LEU A 591 5.68 -0.47 18.85
C LEU A 591 4.35 -0.95 19.44
N ARG A 592 4.33 -2.18 19.98
CA ARG A 592 3.17 -2.73 20.67
C ARG A 592 2.88 -1.96 21.97
N ASP A 593 3.91 -1.60 22.72
CA ASP A 593 3.77 -0.85 23.98
C ASP A 593 3.20 0.56 23.74
N HIS A 594 3.54 1.18 22.63
CA HIS A 594 2.94 2.45 22.15
C HIS A 594 1.58 2.28 21.49
N ASN A 595 1.04 1.05 21.42
CA ASN A 595 -0.22 0.76 20.70
C ASN A 595 -0.20 1.27 19.26
N PHE A 596 0.94 1.11 18.58
CA PHE A 596 1.17 1.60 17.23
C PHE A 596 0.10 1.07 16.27
N LYS A 597 -0.43 1.95 15.44
CA LYS A 597 -1.37 1.66 14.36
C LYS A 597 -0.66 1.79 13.03
N SER A 598 -0.70 0.74 12.22
CA SER A 598 -0.05 0.74 10.90
C SER A 598 -0.93 1.27 9.78
N ARG A 599 -2.27 1.25 9.94
CA ARG A 599 -3.18 1.83 8.94
C ARG A 599 -2.85 3.29 8.66
N GLY A 600 -2.85 3.70 7.40
CA GLY A 600 -2.49 5.05 6.99
C GLY A 600 -0.99 5.28 6.77
N TRP A 601 -0.11 4.41 7.28
CA TRP A 601 1.30 4.41 6.89
C TRP A 601 1.45 3.89 5.46
N THR A 602 2.57 4.19 4.82
CA THR A 602 2.79 3.78 3.43
C THR A 602 4.00 2.87 3.28
N VAL A 603 3.92 1.93 2.34
CA VAL A 603 5.08 1.17 1.88
C VAL A 603 5.90 2.05 0.94
N VAL A 604 7.22 2.05 1.04
CA VAL A 604 8.10 2.91 0.24
C VAL A 604 8.04 2.55 -1.24
N SER A 605 8.30 1.28 -1.56
CA SER A 605 8.38 0.78 -2.94
C SER A 605 8.40 -0.75 -2.97
N ALA A 606 8.25 -1.33 -4.14
CA ALA A 606 8.44 -2.78 -4.36
C ALA A 606 9.83 -3.28 -3.93
N GLN A 607 10.83 -2.40 -3.96
CA GLN A 607 12.20 -2.68 -3.50
C GLN A 607 12.36 -2.57 -2.00
N ASN A 608 11.68 -1.60 -1.38
CA ASN A 608 11.81 -1.23 0.03
C ASN A 608 10.45 -1.34 0.70
N GLN A 609 10.14 -2.51 1.21
CA GLN A 609 8.89 -2.79 1.94
C GLN A 609 9.00 -2.33 3.39
N HIS A 610 9.34 -1.06 3.59
CA HIS A 610 9.31 -0.38 4.88
C HIS A 610 8.04 0.43 4.98
N LEU A 611 7.49 0.54 6.18
CA LEU A 611 6.48 1.56 6.47
C LEU A 611 7.18 2.90 6.63
N ASP A 612 6.66 3.94 6.01
CA ASP A 612 7.15 5.29 6.14
C ASP A 612 6.02 6.32 6.32
N VAL A 613 6.42 7.53 6.73
CA VAL A 613 5.50 8.65 6.96
C VAL A 613 5.20 9.47 5.71
N TYR A 614 5.79 9.16 4.58
CA TYR A 614 5.68 9.99 3.37
C TYR A 614 4.26 10.09 2.80
N GLY A 615 3.39 9.16 3.14
CA GLY A 615 1.98 9.24 2.79
C GLY A 615 1.31 10.55 3.21
N VAL A 616 1.80 11.20 4.24
CA VAL A 616 1.33 12.51 4.70
C VAL A 616 1.38 13.56 3.58
N LEU A 617 2.40 13.53 2.75
CA LEU A 617 2.68 14.60 1.78
C LEU A 617 1.58 14.75 0.72
N TYR A 618 0.92 13.67 0.33
CA TYR A 618 -0.16 13.70 -0.67
C TYR A 618 -1.58 13.58 -0.08
N THR A 619 -1.73 13.63 1.23
CA THR A 619 -3.06 13.61 1.86
C THR A 619 -3.96 14.77 1.42
N PRO A 620 -3.46 16.02 1.16
CA PRO A 620 -4.32 17.08 0.64
C PRO A 620 -4.84 16.80 -0.78
N GLU A 621 -4.05 16.17 -1.64
CA GLU A 621 -4.49 15.78 -2.98
C GLU A 621 -5.57 14.69 -2.91
N ILE A 622 -5.43 13.70 -2.03
CA ILE A 622 -6.45 12.66 -1.79
C ILE A 622 -7.74 13.31 -1.30
N TYR A 623 -7.64 14.27 -0.37
CA TYR A 623 -8.82 14.97 0.15
C TYR A 623 -9.55 15.74 -0.95
N ARG A 624 -8.82 16.49 -1.80
CA ARG A 624 -9.39 17.20 -2.96
C ARG A 624 -10.04 16.24 -3.95
N MET A 625 -9.44 15.09 -4.22
CA MET A 625 -10.07 14.05 -5.04
C MET A 625 -11.37 13.56 -4.42
N GLY A 626 -11.41 13.40 -3.08
CA GLY A 626 -12.65 13.11 -2.35
C GLY A 626 -13.75 14.17 -2.57
N GLN A 627 -13.37 15.45 -2.66
CA GLN A 627 -14.29 16.54 -2.99
C GLN A 627 -14.77 16.44 -4.47
N TYR A 628 -13.86 16.30 -5.43
CA TYR A 628 -14.19 16.24 -6.86
C TYR A 628 -15.01 15.02 -7.24
N LEU A 629 -14.75 13.88 -6.62
CA LEU A 629 -15.46 12.62 -6.88
C LEU A 629 -16.67 12.40 -5.96
N SER A 630 -16.95 13.31 -5.02
CA SER A 630 -17.98 13.15 -3.98
C SER A 630 -17.81 11.86 -3.18
N ARG A 631 -16.55 11.54 -2.81
CA ARG A 631 -16.15 10.33 -2.09
C ARG A 631 -15.69 10.69 -0.67
N GLU A 632 -16.59 10.53 0.29
CA GLU A 632 -16.31 10.79 1.72
C GLU A 632 -15.27 9.82 2.31
N ASP A 633 -15.18 8.60 1.78
CA ASP A 633 -14.19 7.61 2.16
C ASP A 633 -12.75 8.10 1.91
N LEU A 634 -12.49 8.79 0.80
CA LEU A 634 -11.18 9.37 0.49
C LEU A 634 -10.82 10.51 1.46
N LYS A 635 -11.78 11.36 1.79
CA LYS A 635 -11.55 12.43 2.78
C LYS A 635 -11.18 11.87 4.15
N LYS A 636 -11.94 10.87 4.63
CA LYS A 636 -11.66 10.18 5.88
C LYS A 636 -10.28 9.48 5.85
N LEU A 637 -9.94 8.84 4.73
CA LEU A 637 -8.64 8.17 4.57
C LEU A 637 -7.49 9.17 4.65
N ALA A 638 -7.60 10.33 4.01
CA ALA A 638 -6.61 11.39 4.08
C ALA A 638 -6.34 11.85 5.54
N VAL A 639 -7.42 12.02 6.33
CA VAL A 639 -7.33 12.37 7.76
C VAL A 639 -6.62 11.28 8.56
N VAL A 640 -7.02 10.02 8.36
CA VAL A 640 -6.40 8.88 9.04
C VAL A 640 -4.92 8.78 8.70
N MET A 641 -4.55 8.90 7.42
CA MET A 641 -3.16 8.87 6.99
C MET A 641 -2.34 9.96 7.68
N TYR A 642 -2.85 11.20 7.73
CA TYR A 642 -2.16 12.30 8.39
C TYR A 642 -1.95 12.01 9.89
N ARG A 643 -3.03 11.67 10.62
CA ARG A 643 -3.00 11.46 12.06
C ARG A 643 -2.23 10.20 12.48
N THR A 644 -2.36 9.12 11.72
CA THR A 644 -1.65 7.87 12.02
C THR A 644 -0.15 8.03 11.83
N CYS A 645 0.28 8.73 10.77
CA CYS A 645 1.68 9.04 10.56
C CYS A 645 2.27 9.98 11.63
N GLY A 646 1.43 10.74 12.35
CA GLY A 646 1.82 11.57 13.49
C GLY A 646 2.13 10.81 14.78
N GLN A 647 2.05 9.49 14.81
CA GLN A 647 2.47 8.67 15.95
C GLN A 647 4.00 8.67 16.09
N LEU A 648 4.50 8.30 17.27
CA LEU A 648 5.93 8.16 17.57
C LEU A 648 6.73 9.46 17.47
N ILE A 649 6.08 10.61 17.64
CA ILE A 649 6.75 11.90 17.82
C ILE A 649 7.26 11.98 19.25
N ASP A 650 8.52 12.37 19.43
CA ASP A 650 9.10 12.57 20.76
C ASP A 650 8.79 13.95 21.38
N SER A 651 9.24 14.18 22.60
CA SER A 651 9.00 15.43 23.31
C SER A 651 9.61 16.67 22.63
N MET A 652 10.62 16.49 21.79
CA MET A 652 11.24 17.57 21.01
C MET A 652 10.53 17.83 19.65
N GLY A 653 9.53 17.01 19.31
CA GLY A 653 8.84 17.05 18.03
C GLY A 653 9.53 16.26 16.91
N SER A 654 10.61 15.56 17.25
CA SER A 654 11.35 14.70 16.37
C SER A 654 10.61 13.40 16.09
N GLN A 655 10.82 12.84 14.91
CA GLN A 655 10.19 11.59 14.50
C GLN A 655 11.07 10.88 13.47
N GLY A 656 10.94 9.59 13.40
CA GLY A 656 11.58 8.78 12.40
C GLY A 656 10.82 8.59 11.12
N GLU A 657 11.62 8.38 10.10
CA GLU A 657 11.13 8.25 8.75
C GLU A 657 10.47 6.90 8.49
N GLN A 658 11.11 5.81 8.91
CA GLN A 658 10.75 4.47 8.45
C GLN A 658 10.77 3.42 9.55
N ILE A 659 9.89 2.41 9.40
CA ILE A 659 9.84 1.21 10.22
C ILE A 659 10.04 -0.01 9.31
N GLN A 660 10.99 -0.89 9.63
CA GLN A 660 11.18 -2.13 8.88
C GLN A 660 10.10 -3.16 9.21
N GLN A 661 9.23 -3.48 8.27
CA GLN A 661 8.21 -4.49 8.44
C GLN A 661 8.78 -5.87 8.82
N THR A 662 9.96 -6.19 8.31
CA THR A 662 10.61 -7.48 8.63
C THR A 662 11.02 -7.62 10.08
N ASN A 663 11.32 -6.52 10.77
CA ASN A 663 11.82 -6.56 12.13
C ASN A 663 10.71 -6.66 13.17
N PHE A 664 9.57 -6.05 12.94
CA PHE A 664 8.48 -6.09 13.90
C PHE A 664 7.62 -7.36 13.79
N ALA A 665 7.78 -8.14 12.73
CA ALA A 665 7.03 -9.36 12.48
C ALA A 665 7.87 -10.64 12.66
N GLN A 666 9.07 -10.54 13.23
CA GLN A 666 9.99 -11.66 13.38
C GLN A 666 10.64 -11.68 14.76
N GLN A 667 11.00 -12.86 15.21
CA GLN A 667 11.81 -13.00 16.41
C GLN A 667 13.16 -12.32 16.22
N GLY A 668 13.54 -11.50 17.17
CA GLY A 668 14.78 -10.77 17.17
C GLY A 668 14.90 -9.97 18.45
N ASN A 669 15.90 -9.11 18.53
CA ASN A 669 16.01 -8.18 19.63
C ASN A 669 15.01 -7.04 19.45
N MET A 670 13.78 -7.26 19.90
CA MET A 670 12.67 -6.32 19.77
C MET A 670 12.82 -5.09 20.68
N ASP A 671 13.74 -5.13 21.63
CA ASP A 671 14.06 -3.99 22.49
C ASP A 671 15.00 -2.99 21.80
N ASP A 672 15.60 -3.38 20.69
CA ASP A 672 16.46 -2.51 19.89
C ASP A 672 15.61 -1.66 18.93
N VAL A 673 15.41 -0.42 19.33
CA VAL A 673 14.61 0.57 18.58
C VAL A 673 15.11 0.77 17.16
N GLU A 674 16.43 0.74 16.96
CA GLU A 674 17.01 0.88 15.63
C GLU A 674 16.66 -0.29 14.72
N LYS A 675 16.64 -1.50 15.25
CA LYS A 675 16.24 -2.68 14.51
C LYS A 675 14.75 -2.71 14.24
N MET A 676 13.92 -2.33 15.21
CA MET A 676 12.48 -2.19 15.01
C MET A 676 12.13 -1.14 13.97
N ARG A 677 12.88 -0.05 13.92
CA ARG A 677 12.65 1.07 13.01
C ARG A 677 13.44 0.96 11.70
N GLY A 678 14.10 -0.13 11.46
CA GLY A 678 14.72 -0.42 10.18
C GLY A 678 15.88 0.45 9.75
N GLY A 679 16.69 0.89 10.67
CA GLY A 679 17.74 1.88 10.45
C GLY A 679 17.23 3.29 10.71
N TYR A 680 16.04 3.38 11.27
CA TYR A 680 15.54 4.55 11.91
C TYR A 680 16.23 4.67 13.26
N SER A 681 17.31 5.41 13.30
CA SER A 681 17.88 5.93 14.54
C SER A 681 17.31 7.33 14.79
N GLU A 682 17.28 7.73 16.05
CA GLU A 682 17.02 9.14 16.40
C GLU A 682 18.04 10.08 15.74
N GLY A 683 19.20 9.56 15.33
CA GLY A 683 20.17 10.24 14.48
C GLY A 683 19.73 10.48 13.03
N TRP A 684 18.64 9.84 12.56
CA TRP A 684 18.02 10.03 11.25
C TRP A 684 16.81 10.96 11.30
N THR A 685 16.69 11.78 12.29
CA THR A 685 15.66 12.81 12.36
C THR A 685 15.95 13.92 11.38
N VAL A 686 15.65 13.68 10.14
CA VAL A 686 15.79 14.65 9.07
C VAL A 686 14.60 15.60 9.04
N TYR A 687 14.85 16.85 8.69
CA TYR A 687 13.81 17.87 8.74
C TYR A 687 12.70 17.64 7.71
N TRP A 688 12.94 16.96 6.59
CA TRP A 688 11.91 16.73 5.59
C TRP A 688 10.66 16.03 6.13
N ILE A 689 10.79 15.17 7.16
CA ILE A 689 9.64 14.55 7.83
C ILE A 689 8.70 15.63 8.40
N THR A 690 9.28 16.59 9.12
CA THR A 690 8.53 17.73 9.66
C THR A 690 7.94 18.59 8.56
N ALA A 691 8.69 18.84 7.49
CA ALA A 691 8.23 19.61 6.35
C ALA A 691 7.00 18.97 5.66
N HIS A 692 6.90 17.65 5.59
CA HIS A 692 5.72 16.96 5.04
C HIS A 692 4.45 17.28 5.83
N PHE A 693 4.51 17.18 7.16
CA PHE A 693 3.35 17.46 8.01
C PHE A 693 2.90 18.90 7.92
N LEU A 694 3.82 19.84 8.03
CA LEU A 694 3.51 21.27 7.97
C LEU A 694 2.96 21.66 6.59
N ASN A 695 3.55 21.15 5.51
CA ASN A 695 3.07 21.43 4.14
C ASN A 695 1.65 20.88 3.91
N ALA A 696 1.37 19.66 4.34
CA ALA A 696 0.04 19.08 4.22
C ALA A 696 -1.00 19.85 5.04
N ALA A 697 -0.67 20.20 6.29
CA ALA A 697 -1.55 20.99 7.13
C ALA A 697 -1.84 22.38 6.54
N ALA A 698 -0.84 23.06 5.98
CA ALA A 698 -1.04 24.33 5.32
C ALA A 698 -2.04 24.23 4.14
N GLN A 699 -1.99 23.16 3.38
CA GLN A 699 -2.95 22.93 2.31
C GLN A 699 -4.36 22.64 2.83
N PHE A 700 -4.50 21.93 3.96
CA PHE A 700 -5.79 21.75 4.62
C PHE A 700 -6.35 23.05 5.20
N GLU A 701 -5.49 23.92 5.74
CA GLU A 701 -5.86 25.26 6.21
C GLU A 701 -6.36 26.13 5.05
N GLU A 702 -5.66 26.14 3.90
CA GLU A 702 -6.12 26.86 2.69
C GLU A 702 -7.47 26.35 2.15
N MET A 703 -7.84 25.10 2.44
CA MET A 703 -9.14 24.53 2.09
C MET A 703 -10.23 24.79 3.14
N ASP A 704 -9.88 25.43 4.26
CA ASP A 704 -10.76 25.67 5.41
C ASP A 704 -11.37 24.37 5.98
N VAL A 705 -10.57 23.30 6.03
CA VAL A 705 -11.03 22.00 6.50
C VAL A 705 -10.26 21.50 7.73
N LEU A 706 -9.16 22.15 8.09
CA LEU A 706 -8.29 21.70 9.16
C LEU A 706 -8.98 21.65 10.53
N SER A 707 -9.94 22.54 10.77
CA SER A 707 -10.75 22.57 11.99
C SER A 707 -11.75 21.43 12.12
N ASN A 708 -11.99 20.68 11.05
CA ASN A 708 -12.93 19.56 11.01
C ASN A 708 -12.29 18.20 11.30
N PHE A 709 -11.01 18.18 11.62
CA PHE A 709 -10.22 16.98 11.83
C PHE A 709 -10.08 16.60 13.32
#